data_74824899f196687fea4ac8c485db0e00
#
_entry.id   74824899f196687fea4ac8c485db0e00
#
_cell.length_a   1.000
_cell.length_b   1.000
_cell.length_c   1.000
_cell.angle_alpha   90.00
_cell.angle_beta   90.00
_cell.angle_gamma   90.00
#
_symmetry.space_group_name_H-M   'P 1'
#
loop_
_entity.id
_entity.type
_entity.pdbx_description
1 polymer ?
#
loop_
_entity_poly.entity_id
_entity_poly.type
_entity_poly.pdbx_seq_one_letter_code
_entity_poly.pdbx_strand_id
1 'polypeptide(L)'
;MTIESEQHLTSPGSTLGTVTYMSPEQVRGKELDARTDLFSFGAVLYEMATGVLPFRGEGTGAIFDSILNRAPTSAVRLNPDVPIELERIISKCLEKDRNLRYLHASDVRTDLQRLKRETESARLPAATSARATGRLGMGWTVTLPVVLVLVVLAAGAYLYLRRTPRLTDKDTIVLADFANTTGDPVFDDTLKQALSISLQQSPFLNVLSEQRMRDSLSLMGRSPGERLNEETARELCQRTESGAVLSGSISSLGAEYVIGLKAVNCRTGDQLAQEQVQAARKEEVLKALDQAATKLRAKLGESRTTVQEFDTPIFEATTPSLEALKAFSLGEKALLEQSAVAAIPFYQRAIELDPNFALAYSQLGTVYGALLVEPGLAAASIRKAYQLRDRVSERERFSIESNYYDSVTGETEKGIQIDELRAQTYPRDGGAHNSLAYRYEQLGQYEKAAAEASEAIRLFPGAAVDYSNLMEDYTALNRLDEATATYREAIARKLENPFLHDDMYAIAFLRGDNEEMKRQIDWAIGKRGAEDILLSAQSDSEAYYGRLGRARELSRQAVDSALQGDLKETAALWLLNSALREAEFESWDQARKQVNAGLAIASTRDVQTLAALTLACAGDTARAQAISKELEKQYPLNTFINHYWLPTIGAYSEIHRGNPAQAIKLLDASTPYDLAFPQPQFAEGGLLYPAYVRGRVYLLLNQGREAADEFRKMVYHSGILVNSPLRALAELQLGRALLMSGDISGSRKAYQDFLTLWKDADPDIPILKQAKAEYTKLQ
;
A
#
# COMPACT_ATOMS: atom_id res chain seq x y z
N MET A 1 45.41 10.92 0.89
CA MET A 1 44.60 11.92 0.17
C MET A 1 43.16 11.57 0.51
N THR A 2 42.56 12.41 1.28
CA THR A 2 41.21 12.26 1.84
C THR A 2 40.16 12.47 0.75
N ILE A 3 39.28 11.51 0.53
CA ILE A 3 38.12 11.68 -0.35
C ILE A 3 37.00 12.20 0.54
N GLU A 4 36.64 13.45 0.35
CA GLU A 4 35.43 14.07 0.89
C GLU A 4 34.23 13.48 0.18
N SER A 5 33.35 12.81 0.95
CA SER A 5 32.01 12.45 0.50
C SER A 5 31.12 13.69 0.63
N GLU A 6 30.85 14.36 -0.46
CA GLU A 6 29.77 15.35 -0.54
C GLU A 6 28.41 14.63 -0.46
N GLN A 7 27.79 14.69 0.72
CA GLN A 7 26.38 14.39 0.87
C GLN A 7 25.57 15.54 0.25
N HIS A 8 24.88 15.26 -0.84
CA HIS A 8 23.88 16.16 -1.42
C HIS A 8 22.72 16.34 -0.46
N LEU A 9 22.72 17.41 0.30
CA LEU A 9 21.56 17.94 1.02
C LEU A 9 20.67 18.68 0.01
N THR A 10 19.51 18.09 -0.28
CA THR A 10 18.25 18.67 -0.80
C THR A 10 18.30 19.99 -1.56
N SER A 11 17.61 20.00 -2.70
CA SER A 11 17.39 21.13 -3.60
C SER A 11 16.90 22.40 -2.92
N PRO A 12 17.26 23.62 -3.38
CA PRO A 12 16.86 24.87 -2.77
C PRO A 12 15.38 25.16 -3.07
N GLY A 13 14.54 25.11 -2.05
CA GLY A 13 13.16 25.62 -2.17
C GLY A 13 12.08 25.06 -1.25
N SER A 14 12.25 23.96 -0.52
CA SER A 14 11.12 23.34 0.20
C SER A 14 11.39 22.79 1.61
N THR A 15 12.45 23.18 2.31
CA THR A 15 12.81 22.54 3.60
C THR A 15 13.10 23.52 4.75
N LEU A 16 12.40 24.62 4.87
CA LEU A 16 12.57 25.48 6.06
C LEU A 16 11.90 24.89 7.31
N GLY A 17 10.89 24.03 7.20
CA GLY A 17 10.15 23.47 8.34
C GLY A 17 10.93 22.41 9.12
N THR A 18 11.55 21.45 8.49
CA THR A 18 12.19 20.28 9.14
C THR A 18 13.50 20.62 9.86
N VAL A 19 14.25 21.59 9.39
CA VAL A 19 15.55 22.00 9.92
C VAL A 19 15.47 22.54 11.34
N THR A 20 14.36 23.17 11.70
CA THR A 20 14.16 23.85 13.01
C THR A 20 14.01 22.90 14.20
N TYR A 21 13.77 21.61 13.95
CA TYR A 21 13.66 20.56 14.97
C TYR A 21 14.89 19.68 15.08
N MET A 22 15.91 19.90 14.25
CA MET A 22 17.16 19.11 14.27
C MET A 22 17.90 19.28 15.59
N SER A 23 18.51 18.20 16.05
CA SER A 23 19.40 18.22 17.21
C SER A 23 20.80 18.75 16.86
N PRO A 24 21.59 19.22 17.86
CA PRO A 24 22.96 19.67 17.64
C PRO A 24 23.88 18.62 16.99
N GLU A 25 23.67 17.34 17.28
CA GLU A 25 24.43 16.22 16.67
C GLU A 25 24.04 15.98 15.21
N GLN A 26 22.76 16.13 14.84
CA GLN A 26 22.33 16.09 13.44
C GLN A 26 22.94 17.23 12.63
N VAL A 27 22.91 18.44 13.16
CA VAL A 27 23.52 19.61 12.49
C VAL A 27 25.02 19.44 12.32
N ARG A 28 25.70 18.73 13.26
CA ARG A 28 27.16 18.47 13.21
C ARG A 28 27.54 17.20 12.43
N GLY A 29 26.55 16.43 11.90
CA GLY A 29 26.81 15.16 11.22
C GLY A 29 27.48 14.10 12.10
N LYS A 30 27.19 14.08 13.42
CA LYS A 30 27.72 13.09 14.37
C LYS A 30 26.82 11.86 14.45
N GLU A 31 27.35 10.76 15.00
CA GLU A 31 26.56 9.58 15.33
C GLU A 31 25.30 9.92 16.14
N LEU A 32 24.17 9.42 15.70
CA LEU A 32 22.85 9.66 16.29
C LEU A 32 22.47 8.52 17.25
N ASP A 33 21.76 8.88 18.32
CA ASP A 33 21.15 7.90 19.24
C ASP A 33 19.73 8.37 19.63
N ALA A 34 18.98 7.59 20.41
CA ALA A 34 17.61 7.89 20.83
C ALA A 34 17.42 9.27 21.52
N ARG A 35 18.51 9.89 22.00
CA ARG A 35 18.47 11.23 22.63
C ARG A 35 18.33 12.35 21.59
N THR A 36 18.60 12.06 20.33
CA THR A 36 18.32 12.94 19.19
C THR A 36 16.83 13.20 19.07
N ASP A 37 16.02 12.15 19.14
CA ASP A 37 14.55 12.25 19.09
C ASP A 37 13.99 12.99 20.30
N LEU A 38 14.61 12.83 21.47
CA LEU A 38 14.21 13.56 22.67
C LEU A 38 14.47 15.08 22.56
N PHE A 39 15.49 15.49 21.80
CA PHE A 39 15.71 16.91 21.49
C PHE A 39 14.62 17.44 20.55
N SER A 40 14.32 16.72 19.49
CA SER A 40 13.25 17.08 18.54
C SER A 40 11.89 17.15 19.24
N PHE A 41 11.59 16.18 20.10
CA PHE A 41 10.40 16.18 20.95
C PHE A 41 10.35 17.41 21.87
N GLY A 42 11.48 17.80 22.46
CA GLY A 42 11.59 19.03 23.25
C GLY A 42 11.30 20.30 22.46
N ALA A 43 11.72 20.34 21.18
CA ALA A 43 11.43 21.46 20.29
C ALA A 43 9.93 21.56 19.96
N VAL A 44 9.27 20.42 19.72
CA VAL A 44 7.82 20.36 19.53
C VAL A 44 7.07 20.77 20.79
N LEU A 45 7.44 20.26 21.97
CA LEU A 45 6.80 20.67 23.22
C LEU A 45 6.94 22.16 23.50
N TYR A 46 8.10 22.74 23.19
CA TYR A 46 8.32 24.19 23.33
C TYR A 46 7.37 24.96 22.43
N GLU A 47 7.26 24.58 21.15
CA GLU A 47 6.36 25.23 20.20
C GLU A 47 4.90 25.10 20.62
N MET A 48 4.47 23.90 21.05
CA MET A 48 3.11 23.68 21.57
C MET A 48 2.80 24.53 22.80
N ALA A 49 3.79 24.76 23.66
CA ALA A 49 3.61 25.55 24.88
C ALA A 49 3.64 27.07 24.66
N THR A 50 4.36 27.53 23.61
CA THR A 50 4.63 28.96 23.40
C THR A 50 4.03 29.54 22.11
N GLY A 51 3.62 28.67 21.17
CA GLY A 51 3.19 29.04 19.82
C GLY A 51 4.33 29.50 18.91
N VAL A 52 5.61 29.28 19.30
CA VAL A 52 6.76 29.75 18.55
C VAL A 52 7.92 28.75 18.61
N LEU A 53 8.70 28.63 17.54
CA LEU A 53 9.87 27.74 17.47
C LEU A 53 10.97 28.14 18.45
N PRO A 54 11.66 27.16 19.10
CA PRO A 54 12.74 27.46 20.06
C PRO A 54 14.00 28.03 19.38
N PHE A 55 14.26 27.66 18.13
CA PHE A 55 15.43 28.08 17.36
C PHE A 55 15.01 28.70 16.03
N ARG A 56 15.35 29.97 15.82
CA ARG A 56 14.93 30.78 14.65
C ARG A 56 16.13 31.48 14.03
N GLY A 57 16.01 31.82 12.74
CA GLY A 57 16.97 32.60 11.99
C GLY A 57 16.53 32.87 10.56
N GLU A 58 17.09 33.92 9.94
CA GLU A 58 16.90 34.19 8.53
C GLU A 58 17.86 33.27 7.72
N GLY A 59 17.30 32.15 7.24
CA GLY A 59 18.03 31.12 6.48
C GLY A 59 18.62 29.98 7.32
N THR A 60 18.96 28.87 6.64
CA THR A 60 19.38 27.61 7.24
C THR A 60 20.61 27.75 8.12
N GLY A 61 21.59 28.56 7.73
CA GLY A 61 22.82 28.79 8.50
C GLY A 61 22.57 29.49 9.85
N ALA A 62 21.66 30.47 9.92
CA ALA A 62 21.29 31.18 11.15
C ALA A 62 20.48 30.26 12.09
N ILE A 63 19.67 29.34 11.54
CA ILE A 63 18.95 28.32 12.32
C ILE A 63 19.96 27.35 12.91
N PHE A 64 20.93 26.86 12.14
CA PHE A 64 22.01 25.98 12.62
C PHE A 64 22.83 26.62 13.75
N ASP A 65 23.24 27.90 13.59
CA ASP A 65 23.91 28.64 14.67
C ASP A 65 23.05 28.70 15.94
N SER A 66 21.75 28.95 15.78
CA SER A 66 20.80 28.98 16.90
C SER A 66 20.68 27.61 17.60
N ILE A 67 20.59 26.51 16.83
CA ILE A 67 20.55 25.14 17.37
C ILE A 67 21.85 24.79 18.11
N LEU A 68 22.99 25.19 17.57
CA LEU A 68 24.29 24.80 18.12
C LEU A 68 24.73 25.63 19.34
N ASN A 69 24.44 26.94 19.30
CA ASN A 69 25.13 27.90 20.19
C ASN A 69 24.19 28.75 21.07
N ARG A 70 22.86 28.80 20.77
CA ARG A 70 21.95 29.67 21.50
C ARG A 70 20.97 28.88 22.38
N ALA A 71 20.76 29.33 23.61
CA ALA A 71 19.67 28.82 24.46
C ALA A 71 18.33 29.38 23.97
N PRO A 72 17.24 28.58 23.94
CA PRO A 72 15.92 29.09 23.61
C PRO A 72 15.45 30.06 24.71
N THR A 73 14.57 31.00 24.35
CA THR A 73 13.92 31.85 25.35
C THR A 73 13.09 31.00 26.30
N SER A 74 13.06 31.32 27.59
CA SER A 74 12.24 30.62 28.59
C SER A 74 10.77 30.54 28.14
N ALA A 75 10.18 29.34 28.19
CA ALA A 75 8.79 29.11 27.77
C ALA A 75 7.80 29.89 28.66
N VAL A 76 8.03 29.95 29.96
CA VAL A 76 7.23 30.73 30.93
C VAL A 76 7.30 32.22 30.64
N ARG A 77 8.40 32.69 30.05
CA ARG A 77 8.57 34.11 29.72
C ARG A 77 7.72 34.52 28.49
N LEU A 78 7.46 33.58 27.59
CA LEU A 78 6.64 33.79 26.40
C LEU A 78 5.16 33.50 26.67
N ASN A 79 4.89 32.51 27.51
CA ASN A 79 3.55 32.13 27.93
C ASN A 79 3.53 31.88 29.44
N PRO A 80 3.09 32.84 30.28
CA PRO A 80 3.03 32.75 31.73
C PRO A 80 2.15 31.60 32.26
N ASP A 81 1.24 31.05 31.44
CA ASP A 81 0.36 29.95 31.83
C ASP A 81 1.07 28.58 31.77
N VAL A 82 2.29 28.54 31.27
CA VAL A 82 3.09 27.29 31.20
C VAL A 82 3.57 26.94 32.63
N PRO A 83 3.27 25.72 33.13
CA PRO A 83 3.78 25.28 34.41
C PRO A 83 5.32 25.25 34.45
N ILE A 84 5.92 25.70 35.55
CA ILE A 84 7.39 25.74 35.73
C ILE A 84 8.01 24.34 35.54
N GLU A 85 7.32 23.28 35.96
CA GLU A 85 7.79 21.90 35.78
C GLU A 85 7.78 21.48 34.29
N LEU A 86 6.82 21.97 33.47
CA LEU A 86 6.83 21.75 32.04
C LEU A 86 8.02 22.45 31.38
N GLU A 87 8.30 23.69 31.76
CA GLU A 87 9.50 24.40 31.30
C GLU A 87 10.78 23.64 31.63
N ARG A 88 10.87 23.05 32.83
CA ARG A 88 12.02 22.24 33.26
C ARG A 88 12.20 21.01 32.36
N ILE A 89 11.09 20.31 32.02
CA ILE A 89 11.11 19.15 31.14
C ILE A 89 11.57 19.57 29.74
N ILE A 90 11.01 20.65 29.19
CA ILE A 90 11.37 21.17 27.85
C ILE A 90 12.85 21.57 27.83
N SER A 91 13.33 22.32 28.82
CA SER A 91 14.71 22.78 28.88
C SER A 91 15.69 21.61 28.94
N LYS A 92 15.38 20.56 29.71
CA LYS A 92 16.20 19.35 29.81
C LYS A 92 16.23 18.56 28.48
N CYS A 93 15.14 18.53 27.71
CA CYS A 93 15.14 17.96 26.38
C CYS A 93 16.01 18.76 25.40
N LEU A 94 16.02 20.11 25.53
CA LEU A 94 16.72 21.02 24.60
C LEU A 94 18.20 21.31 25.01
N GLU A 95 18.74 20.57 25.96
CA GLU A 95 20.18 20.65 26.32
C GLU A 95 21.06 20.35 25.10
N LYS A 96 22.12 21.18 24.93
CA LYS A 96 23.03 21.06 23.78
C LYS A 96 23.93 19.84 23.89
N ASP A 97 24.36 19.52 25.11
CA ASP A 97 25.08 18.29 25.43
C ASP A 97 24.08 17.14 25.61
N ARG A 98 24.13 16.14 24.73
CA ARG A 98 23.27 14.97 24.80
C ARG A 98 23.35 14.21 26.14
N ASN A 99 24.46 14.31 26.87
CA ASN A 99 24.63 13.62 28.15
C ASN A 99 23.85 14.30 29.29
N LEU A 100 23.43 15.54 29.11
CA LEU A 100 22.63 16.29 30.09
C LEU A 100 21.12 16.16 29.82
N ARG A 101 20.73 15.54 28.67
CA ARG A 101 19.33 15.27 28.35
C ARG A 101 18.80 14.06 29.12
N TYR A 102 17.53 13.75 28.90
CA TYR A 102 16.97 12.47 29.32
C TYR A 102 17.66 11.31 28.60
N LEU A 103 17.86 10.19 29.30
CA LEU A 103 18.47 9.00 28.72
C LEU A 103 17.45 8.18 27.90
N HIS A 104 16.21 8.12 28.38
CA HIS A 104 15.14 7.34 27.77
C HIS A 104 13.83 8.12 27.68
N ALA A 105 13.00 7.84 26.67
CA ALA A 105 11.67 8.42 26.51
C ALA A 105 10.73 8.08 27.70
N SER A 106 10.96 6.94 28.38
CA SER A 106 10.27 6.56 29.60
C SER A 106 10.40 7.58 30.72
N ASP A 107 11.55 8.25 30.81
CA ASP A 107 11.84 9.22 31.86
C ASP A 107 11.05 10.52 31.62
N VAL A 108 11.03 10.98 30.37
CA VAL A 108 10.18 12.11 29.93
C VAL A 108 8.71 11.84 30.22
N ARG A 109 8.25 10.62 29.85
CA ARG A 109 6.85 10.20 30.10
C ARG A 109 6.51 10.22 31.57
N THR A 110 7.44 9.77 32.44
CA THR A 110 7.23 9.74 33.89
C THR A 110 7.09 11.15 34.46
N ASP A 111 7.95 12.08 34.03
CA ASP A 111 7.89 13.47 34.49
C ASP A 111 6.63 14.19 33.99
N LEU A 112 6.20 13.95 32.72
CA LEU A 112 4.95 14.47 32.19
C LEU A 112 3.71 13.90 32.92
N GLN A 113 3.72 12.61 33.26
CA GLN A 113 2.65 12.00 34.07
C GLN A 113 2.58 12.55 35.49
N ARG A 114 3.74 12.90 36.05
CA ARG A 114 3.82 13.55 37.36
C ARG A 114 3.22 14.97 37.32
N LEU A 115 3.62 15.73 36.31
CA LEU A 115 3.09 17.07 36.07
C LEU A 115 1.56 17.05 35.91
N LYS A 116 1.05 16.09 35.14
CA LYS A 116 -0.41 15.91 34.93
C LYS A 116 -1.12 15.70 36.27
N ARG A 117 -0.62 14.81 37.12
CA ARG A 117 -1.19 14.55 38.47
C ARG A 117 -1.14 15.77 39.37
N GLU A 118 -0.05 16.52 39.37
CA GLU A 118 0.11 17.75 40.17
C GLU A 118 -0.85 18.85 39.71
N THR A 119 -1.06 18.98 38.40
CA THR A 119 -2.00 19.96 37.83
C THR A 119 -3.46 19.57 38.10
N GLU A 120 -3.77 18.28 38.09
CA GLU A 120 -5.10 17.76 38.45
C GLU A 120 -5.35 17.91 39.96
N SER A 121 -4.34 17.72 40.83
CA SER A 121 -4.43 17.88 42.27
C SER A 121 -4.53 19.33 42.71
N ALA A 122 -3.94 20.27 41.99
CA ALA A 122 -4.01 21.71 42.26
C ALA A 122 -5.39 22.33 41.98
N ARG A 123 -6.28 21.60 41.29
CA ARG A 123 -7.69 22.02 41.02
C ARG A 123 -8.66 21.62 42.13
N LEU A 124 -8.21 20.95 43.21
CA LEU A 124 -9.00 20.69 44.42
C LEU A 124 -8.69 21.78 45.44
N PRO A 125 -9.72 22.54 45.94
CA PRO A 125 -9.47 23.56 46.95
C PRO A 125 -8.94 22.91 48.24
N ALA A 126 -7.81 23.39 48.72
CA ALA A 126 -7.21 22.96 49.96
C ALA A 126 -8.16 23.20 51.15
N ALA A 127 -8.63 22.14 51.77
CA ALA A 127 -9.32 22.20 53.03
C ALA A 127 -8.31 22.56 54.13
N THR A 128 -8.29 23.81 54.50
CA THR A 128 -7.55 24.32 55.67
C THR A 128 -8.08 23.67 56.93
N SER A 129 -7.24 22.89 57.60
CA SER A 129 -7.50 22.38 58.96
C SER A 129 -7.37 23.49 59.97
N ALA A 130 -8.48 24.12 60.33
CA ALA A 130 -8.60 24.97 61.49
C ALA A 130 -9.14 24.14 62.68
N ARG A 131 -8.33 24.00 63.72
CA ARG A 131 -8.76 23.46 65.04
C ARG A 131 -9.86 24.34 65.59
N ALA A 132 -11.06 23.78 65.76
CA ALA A 132 -12.13 24.42 66.45
C ALA A 132 -12.19 23.98 67.92
N THR A 133 -12.00 24.94 68.84
CA THR A 133 -12.47 24.81 70.16
C THR A 133 -13.78 25.59 70.32
N GLY A 134 -14.85 24.87 70.68
CA GLY A 134 -15.84 25.43 71.59
C GLY A 134 -17.14 26.01 70.98
N ARG A 135 -18.20 25.33 71.38
CA ARG A 135 -19.58 25.75 71.77
C ARG A 135 -20.64 25.88 70.68
N LEU A 136 -21.67 25.10 70.98
CA LEU A 136 -23.01 25.05 70.41
C LEU A 136 -23.64 26.44 70.26
N GLY A 137 -24.18 26.66 69.06
CA GLY A 137 -25.17 27.68 68.75
C GLY A 137 -25.95 27.24 67.49
N MET A 138 -27.15 26.76 67.70
CA MET A 138 -28.09 26.28 66.69
C MET A 138 -28.60 27.47 65.87
N GLY A 139 -28.20 27.57 64.61
CA GLY A 139 -28.67 28.63 63.75
C GLY A 139 -28.61 28.26 62.30
N TRP A 140 -29.67 28.47 61.60
CA TRP A 140 -30.08 28.25 60.21
C TRP A 140 -29.10 28.67 59.09
N THR A 141 -27.91 29.15 59.44
CA THR A 141 -26.91 29.68 58.49
C THR A 141 -25.99 28.62 57.83
N VAL A 142 -25.99 27.36 58.32
CA VAL A 142 -25.12 26.28 57.80
C VAL A 142 -25.86 25.36 56.78
N THR A 143 -27.19 25.34 56.86
CA THR A 143 -28.00 24.48 55.95
C THR A 143 -28.07 25.02 54.52
N LEU A 144 -28.04 26.35 54.33
CA LEU A 144 -28.15 26.96 52.99
C LEU A 144 -26.90 26.69 52.10
N PRO A 145 -25.64 26.83 52.60
CA PRO A 145 -24.47 26.52 51.75
C PRO A 145 -24.33 25.03 51.48
N VAL A 146 -24.71 24.14 52.40
CA VAL A 146 -24.66 22.68 52.15
C VAL A 146 -25.69 22.24 51.12
N VAL A 147 -26.91 22.79 51.16
CA VAL A 147 -27.93 22.55 50.13
C VAL A 147 -27.50 23.12 48.79
N LEU A 148 -26.88 24.30 48.74
CA LEU A 148 -26.33 24.88 47.50
C LEU A 148 -25.22 24.02 46.91
N VAL A 149 -24.28 23.53 47.72
CA VAL A 149 -23.21 22.61 47.26
C VAL A 149 -23.78 21.28 46.76
N LEU A 150 -24.79 20.72 47.45
CA LEU A 150 -25.48 19.50 46.98
C LEU A 150 -26.25 19.74 45.69
N VAL A 151 -26.91 20.88 45.50
CA VAL A 151 -27.59 21.25 44.26
C VAL A 151 -26.58 21.48 43.14
N VAL A 152 -25.43 22.11 43.38
CA VAL A 152 -24.38 22.28 42.40
C VAL A 152 -23.71 20.94 42.04
N LEU A 153 -23.50 20.05 43.02
CA LEU A 153 -23.01 18.69 42.80
C LEU A 153 -24.07 17.83 42.04
N ALA A 154 -25.32 17.93 42.43
CA ALA A 154 -26.41 17.24 41.73
C ALA A 154 -26.62 17.79 40.31
N ALA A 155 -26.55 19.10 40.12
CA ALA A 155 -26.59 19.73 38.81
C ALA A 155 -25.34 19.38 37.99
N GLY A 156 -24.13 19.36 38.60
CA GLY A 156 -22.90 18.90 37.95
C GLY A 156 -22.97 17.42 37.58
N ALA A 157 -23.40 16.55 38.47
CA ALA A 157 -23.63 15.14 38.21
C ALA A 157 -24.72 14.94 37.14
N TYR A 158 -25.81 15.68 37.21
CA TYR A 158 -26.89 15.64 36.20
C TYR A 158 -26.42 16.12 34.83
N LEU A 159 -25.61 17.18 34.76
CA LEU A 159 -24.99 17.66 33.52
C LEU A 159 -23.90 16.71 33.02
N TYR A 160 -23.18 16.06 33.92
CA TYR A 160 -22.19 15.04 33.59
C TYR A 160 -22.83 13.76 33.06
N LEU A 161 -23.93 13.31 33.73
CA LEU A 161 -24.74 12.15 33.31
C LEU A 161 -25.56 12.42 32.04
N ARG A 162 -25.90 13.70 31.75
CA ARG A 162 -26.53 14.11 30.48
C ARG A 162 -25.57 14.41 29.35
N ARG A 163 -24.24 14.32 29.55
CA ARG A 163 -23.33 14.35 28.41
C ARG A 163 -23.66 13.16 27.54
N THR A 164 -24.30 13.41 26.39
CA THR A 164 -24.46 12.39 25.33
C THR A 164 -23.09 11.77 25.08
N PRO A 165 -22.95 10.44 25.13
CA PRO A 165 -21.71 9.78 24.83
C PRO A 165 -21.31 10.18 23.42
N ARG A 166 -20.16 10.84 23.30
CA ARG A 166 -19.57 11.20 22.00
C ARG A 166 -18.71 10.04 21.54
N LEU A 167 -18.67 9.82 20.22
CA LEU A 167 -17.73 8.88 19.63
C LEU A 167 -16.31 9.35 19.86
N THR A 168 -15.40 8.41 19.91
CA THR A 168 -13.95 8.62 19.95
C THR A 168 -13.34 8.23 18.60
N ASP A 169 -12.12 8.62 18.37
CA ASP A 169 -11.33 8.22 17.19
C ASP A 169 -11.12 6.71 17.07
N LYS A 170 -11.48 5.93 18.10
CA LYS A 170 -11.41 4.45 18.11
C LYS A 170 -12.72 3.78 17.72
N ASP A 171 -13.81 4.52 17.70
CA ASP A 171 -15.12 3.95 17.42
C ASP A 171 -15.34 3.77 15.92
N THR A 172 -15.95 2.64 15.56
CA THR A 172 -16.37 2.33 14.18
C THR A 172 -17.87 2.58 14.06
N ILE A 173 -18.32 3.04 12.90
CA ILE A 173 -19.72 3.30 12.57
C ILE A 173 -20.20 2.24 11.58
N VAL A 174 -21.33 1.60 11.86
CA VAL A 174 -22.06 0.76 10.90
C VAL A 174 -23.04 1.65 10.14
N LEU A 175 -22.94 1.67 8.82
CA LEU A 175 -23.86 2.40 7.96
C LEU A 175 -24.99 1.47 7.50
N ALA A 176 -26.23 1.72 7.98
CA ALA A 176 -27.42 1.02 7.54
C ALA A 176 -27.86 1.50 6.14
N ASP A 177 -28.67 0.70 5.47
CA ASP A 177 -29.25 1.08 4.19
C ASP A 177 -30.28 2.19 4.35
N PHE A 178 -30.37 3.06 3.32
CA PHE A 178 -31.36 4.13 3.33
C PHE A 178 -32.79 3.59 3.20
N ALA A 179 -33.68 4.12 4.05
CA ALA A 179 -35.10 3.91 3.90
C ALA A 179 -35.64 4.87 2.82
N ASN A 180 -35.84 4.36 1.61
CA ASN A 180 -36.37 5.13 0.48
C ASN A 180 -37.89 4.94 0.37
N THR A 181 -38.65 6.00 0.61
CA THR A 181 -40.11 6.03 0.45
C THR A 181 -40.57 6.97 -0.68
N THR A 182 -39.65 7.43 -1.53
CA THR A 182 -39.96 8.32 -2.66
C THR A 182 -40.56 7.57 -3.84
N GLY A 183 -40.32 6.27 -3.96
CA GLY A 183 -40.67 5.47 -5.15
C GLY A 183 -39.65 5.59 -6.31
N ASP A 184 -38.66 6.45 -6.22
CA ASP A 184 -37.60 6.58 -7.24
C ASP A 184 -36.41 5.69 -6.87
N PRO A 185 -36.12 4.64 -7.66
CA PRO A 185 -35.02 3.69 -7.37
C PRO A 185 -33.63 4.29 -7.53
N VAL A 186 -33.48 5.53 -7.98
CA VAL A 186 -32.17 6.20 -8.06
C VAL A 186 -31.59 6.44 -6.67
N PHE A 187 -32.42 6.56 -5.65
CA PHE A 187 -31.99 6.81 -4.27
C PHE A 187 -31.61 5.54 -3.49
N ASP A 188 -31.95 4.35 -4.02
CA ASP A 188 -31.53 3.08 -3.43
C ASP A 188 -30.01 2.98 -3.56
N ASP A 189 -29.31 2.48 -2.55
CA ASP A 189 -27.86 2.31 -2.47
C ASP A 189 -27.02 3.59 -2.78
N THR A 190 -27.49 4.46 -3.72
CA THR A 190 -26.79 5.68 -4.15
C THR A 190 -26.54 6.67 -3.01
N LEU A 191 -27.55 6.91 -2.16
CA LEU A 191 -27.38 7.83 -1.02
C LEU A 191 -26.52 7.24 0.08
N LYS A 192 -26.54 5.91 0.26
CA LYS A 192 -25.64 5.21 1.16
C LYS A 192 -24.18 5.37 0.70
N GLN A 193 -23.92 5.19 -0.60
CA GLN A 193 -22.60 5.38 -1.18
C GLN A 193 -22.11 6.82 -1.02
N ALA A 194 -22.96 7.79 -1.35
CA ALA A 194 -22.66 9.22 -1.16
C ALA A 194 -22.31 9.55 0.30
N LEU A 195 -23.10 9.06 1.24
CA LEU A 195 -22.86 9.26 2.66
C LEU A 195 -21.57 8.56 3.14
N SER A 196 -21.31 7.35 2.66
CA SER A 196 -20.08 6.61 2.97
C SER A 196 -18.85 7.40 2.56
N ILE A 197 -18.82 7.94 1.33
CA ILE A 197 -17.73 8.76 0.82
C ILE A 197 -17.56 10.03 1.67
N SER A 198 -18.66 10.73 2.01
CA SER A 198 -18.61 11.90 2.88
C SER A 198 -18.03 11.62 4.27
N LEU A 199 -18.43 10.51 4.89
CA LEU A 199 -17.94 10.14 6.21
C LEU A 199 -16.48 9.69 6.20
N GLN A 200 -16.04 9.02 5.14
CA GLN A 200 -14.67 8.53 4.97
C GLN A 200 -13.65 9.65 4.71
N GLN A 201 -14.08 10.86 4.39
CA GLN A 201 -13.21 12.04 4.35
C GLN A 201 -12.65 12.40 5.72
N SER A 202 -13.36 12.04 6.80
CA SER A 202 -12.97 12.34 8.16
C SER A 202 -11.86 11.40 8.64
N PRO A 203 -10.72 11.91 9.11
CA PRO A 203 -9.71 11.08 9.78
C PRO A 203 -10.17 10.61 11.17
N PHE A 204 -11.21 11.23 11.72
CA PHE A 204 -11.81 10.91 13.02
C PHE A 204 -12.82 9.76 12.94
N LEU A 205 -13.66 9.71 11.90
CA LEU A 205 -14.71 8.70 11.75
C LEU A 205 -14.17 7.47 11.00
N ASN A 206 -14.53 6.30 11.49
CA ASN A 206 -14.24 5.03 10.83
C ASN A 206 -15.55 4.33 10.44
N VAL A 207 -15.78 4.15 9.15
CA VAL A 207 -16.96 3.44 8.63
C VAL A 207 -16.61 1.98 8.43
N LEU A 208 -17.43 1.07 8.98
CA LEU A 208 -17.27 -0.37 8.78
C LEU A 208 -17.40 -0.70 7.29
N SER A 209 -16.43 -1.43 6.73
CA SER A 209 -16.43 -1.77 5.31
C SER A 209 -17.59 -2.70 4.94
N GLU A 210 -18.07 -2.58 3.70
CA GLU A 210 -19.15 -3.44 3.17
C GLU A 210 -18.77 -4.93 3.26
N GLN A 211 -17.51 -5.29 2.95
CA GLN A 211 -17.06 -6.68 3.05
C GLN A 211 -17.15 -7.20 4.49
N ARG A 212 -16.67 -6.42 5.48
CA ARG A 212 -16.75 -6.82 6.89
C ARG A 212 -18.19 -6.91 7.40
N MET A 213 -19.09 -6.07 6.86
CA MET A 213 -20.53 -6.19 7.11
C MET A 213 -21.09 -7.51 6.57
N ARG A 214 -20.75 -7.87 5.33
CA ARG A 214 -21.18 -9.11 4.66
C ARG A 214 -20.67 -10.36 5.38
N ASP A 215 -19.39 -10.38 5.78
CA ASP A 215 -18.80 -11.47 6.55
C ASP A 215 -19.52 -11.67 7.89
N SER A 216 -19.80 -10.56 8.58
CA SER A 216 -20.50 -10.60 9.85
C SER A 216 -21.95 -11.07 9.69
N LEU A 217 -22.66 -10.67 8.62
CA LEU A 217 -23.99 -11.18 8.29
C LEU A 217 -23.96 -12.68 8.03
N SER A 218 -22.97 -13.17 7.30
CA SER A 218 -22.78 -14.60 7.04
C SER A 218 -22.58 -15.39 8.36
N LEU A 219 -21.78 -14.86 9.29
CA LEU A 219 -21.56 -15.44 10.62
C LEU A 219 -22.84 -15.39 11.49
N MET A 220 -23.77 -14.48 11.19
CA MET A 220 -25.10 -14.41 11.82
C MET A 220 -26.10 -15.39 11.19
N GLY A 221 -25.68 -16.16 10.16
CA GLY A 221 -26.58 -17.04 9.41
C GLY A 221 -27.54 -16.29 8.49
N ARG A 222 -27.25 -15.03 8.16
CA ARG A 222 -28.01 -14.18 7.24
C ARG A 222 -27.37 -14.15 5.85
N SER A 223 -28.16 -13.73 4.85
CA SER A 223 -27.62 -13.54 3.51
C SER A 223 -26.60 -12.37 3.51
N PRO A 224 -25.43 -12.51 2.88
CA PRO A 224 -24.44 -11.43 2.77
C PRO A 224 -24.96 -10.15 2.09
N GLY A 225 -25.96 -10.29 1.20
CA GLY A 225 -26.63 -9.20 0.50
C GLY A 225 -27.96 -8.77 1.14
N GLU A 226 -28.25 -9.18 2.38
CA GLU A 226 -29.47 -8.77 3.09
C GLU A 226 -29.47 -7.27 3.36
N ARG A 227 -30.60 -6.60 3.11
CA ARG A 227 -30.72 -5.16 3.42
C ARG A 227 -30.60 -4.92 4.93
N LEU A 228 -29.69 -4.02 5.27
CA LEU A 228 -29.42 -3.60 6.63
C LEU A 228 -30.42 -2.56 7.10
N ASN A 229 -31.56 -3.01 7.64
CA ASN A 229 -32.42 -2.11 8.39
C ASN A 229 -31.78 -1.73 9.74
N GLU A 230 -32.36 -0.76 10.48
CA GLU A 230 -31.80 -0.24 11.75
C GLU A 230 -31.62 -1.35 12.81
N GLU A 231 -32.50 -2.33 12.87
CA GLU A 231 -32.44 -3.44 13.83
C GLU A 231 -31.28 -4.40 13.49
N THR A 232 -31.22 -4.88 12.25
CA THR A 232 -30.13 -5.76 11.77
C THR A 232 -28.77 -5.06 11.87
N ALA A 233 -28.73 -3.78 11.49
CA ALA A 233 -27.50 -2.98 11.60
C ALA A 233 -27.04 -2.82 13.06
N ARG A 234 -27.95 -2.72 14.00
CA ARG A 234 -27.63 -2.64 15.43
C ARG A 234 -27.12 -3.99 15.98
N GLU A 235 -27.72 -5.11 15.59
CA GLU A 235 -27.21 -6.44 15.95
C GLU A 235 -25.80 -6.65 15.41
N LEU A 236 -25.57 -6.32 14.14
CA LEU A 236 -24.26 -6.37 13.49
C LEU A 236 -23.24 -5.47 14.20
N CYS A 237 -23.64 -4.25 14.55
CA CYS A 237 -22.82 -3.29 15.27
C CYS A 237 -22.35 -3.82 16.64
N GLN A 238 -23.23 -4.50 17.38
CA GLN A 238 -22.86 -5.12 18.66
C GLN A 238 -21.85 -6.25 18.47
N ARG A 239 -22.00 -7.06 17.42
CA ARG A 239 -21.09 -8.18 17.12
C ARG A 239 -19.73 -7.72 16.63
N THR A 240 -19.70 -6.61 15.91
CA THR A 240 -18.44 -6.02 15.41
C THR A 240 -17.77 -5.07 16.42
N GLU A 241 -18.32 -4.95 17.63
CA GLU A 241 -17.89 -4.02 18.68
C GLU A 241 -17.81 -2.56 18.21
N SER A 242 -18.65 -2.22 17.24
CA SER A 242 -18.73 -0.86 16.71
C SER A 242 -19.43 0.08 17.70
N GLY A 243 -19.17 1.39 17.61
CA GLY A 243 -19.68 2.40 18.55
C GLY A 243 -21.11 2.86 18.23
N ALA A 244 -21.42 2.99 16.94
CA ALA A 244 -22.70 3.54 16.48
C ALA A 244 -23.23 2.90 15.20
N VAL A 245 -24.56 2.92 15.07
CA VAL A 245 -25.27 2.72 13.78
C VAL A 245 -25.71 4.07 13.27
N LEU A 246 -25.44 4.32 12.01
CA LEU A 246 -25.96 5.46 11.26
C LEU A 246 -26.98 4.99 10.24
N SER A 247 -28.23 5.45 10.34
CA SER A 247 -29.31 5.19 9.40
C SER A 247 -29.71 6.44 8.66
N GLY A 248 -30.02 6.28 7.37
CA GLY A 248 -30.52 7.33 6.49
C GLY A 248 -31.96 7.07 6.03
N SER A 249 -32.69 8.12 5.75
CA SER A 249 -34.03 8.04 5.14
C SER A 249 -34.22 9.15 4.12
N ILE A 250 -35.01 8.85 3.07
CA ILE A 250 -35.47 9.84 2.11
C ILE A 250 -36.97 9.61 1.83
N SER A 251 -37.74 10.71 1.82
CA SER A 251 -39.17 10.72 1.48
C SER A 251 -39.50 11.90 0.59
N SER A 252 -40.55 11.79 -0.22
CA SER A 252 -41.07 12.90 -1.01
C SER A 252 -42.24 13.59 -0.28
N LEU A 253 -42.23 14.93 -0.29
CA LEU A 253 -43.32 15.76 0.21
C LEU A 253 -43.73 16.72 -0.92
N GLY A 254 -44.71 16.27 -1.73
CA GLY A 254 -45.04 16.98 -2.98
C GLY A 254 -43.86 16.94 -3.96
N ALA A 255 -43.34 18.11 -4.34
CA ALA A 255 -42.14 18.24 -5.22
C ALA A 255 -40.81 18.24 -4.45
N GLU A 256 -40.85 18.36 -3.13
CA GLU A 256 -39.64 18.44 -2.28
C GLU A 256 -39.25 17.06 -1.74
N TYR A 257 -38.02 16.92 -1.34
CA TYR A 257 -37.46 15.73 -0.71
C TYR A 257 -37.04 16.04 0.72
N VAL A 258 -37.35 15.15 1.65
CA VAL A 258 -36.91 15.23 3.05
C VAL A 258 -35.89 14.12 3.31
N ILE A 259 -34.70 14.50 3.74
CA ILE A 259 -33.62 13.57 4.05
C ILE A 259 -33.38 13.61 5.56
N GLY A 260 -33.38 12.45 6.19
CA GLY A 260 -33.09 12.27 7.61
C GLY A 260 -31.87 11.41 7.81
N LEU A 261 -30.96 11.82 8.71
CA LEU A 261 -29.83 11.03 9.20
C LEU A 261 -29.97 10.85 10.71
N LYS A 262 -29.77 9.64 11.22
CA LYS A 262 -29.88 9.30 12.64
C LYS A 262 -28.76 8.37 13.05
N ALA A 263 -28.03 8.75 14.11
CA ALA A 263 -27.00 7.93 14.72
C ALA A 263 -27.47 7.45 16.11
N VAL A 264 -27.32 6.16 16.38
CA VAL A 264 -27.66 5.53 17.64
C VAL A 264 -26.49 4.74 18.22
N ASN A 265 -26.31 4.74 19.52
CA ASN A 265 -25.33 3.92 20.20
C ASN A 265 -25.71 2.43 20.09
N CYS A 266 -24.78 1.59 19.66
CA CYS A 266 -25.06 0.17 19.41
C CYS A 266 -25.44 -0.58 20.68
N ARG A 267 -24.79 -0.29 21.79
CA ARG A 267 -24.95 -0.99 23.06
C ARG A 267 -26.25 -0.57 23.77
N THR A 268 -26.46 0.74 23.92
CA THR A 268 -27.62 1.26 24.70
C THR A 268 -28.84 1.51 23.85
N GLY A 269 -28.71 1.76 22.55
CA GLY A 269 -29.78 2.19 21.66
C GLY A 269 -30.11 3.68 21.79
N ASP A 270 -29.38 4.42 22.61
CA ASP A 270 -29.60 5.86 22.78
C ASP A 270 -29.27 6.62 21.51
N GLN A 271 -30.05 7.63 21.19
CA GLN A 271 -29.78 8.51 20.07
C GLN A 271 -28.56 9.41 20.38
N LEU A 272 -27.52 9.28 19.55
CA LEU A 272 -26.30 10.11 19.64
C LEU A 272 -26.46 11.44 18.90
N ALA A 273 -27.02 11.39 17.69
CA ALA A 273 -27.26 12.56 16.86
C ALA A 273 -28.40 12.32 15.87
N GLN A 274 -29.03 13.40 15.43
CA GLN A 274 -30.01 13.38 14.35
C GLN A 274 -29.95 14.69 13.58
N GLU A 275 -30.09 14.60 12.26
CA GLU A 275 -30.22 15.71 11.34
C GLU A 275 -31.38 15.46 10.37
N GLN A 276 -32.05 16.53 9.98
CA GLN A 276 -33.05 16.52 8.94
C GLN A 276 -32.91 17.75 8.07
N VAL A 277 -32.95 17.54 6.77
CA VAL A 277 -32.81 18.60 5.76
C VAL A 277 -33.84 18.40 4.64
N GLN A 278 -34.08 19.47 3.88
CA GLN A 278 -34.99 19.44 2.74
C GLN A 278 -34.22 19.80 1.47
N ALA A 279 -34.59 19.17 0.36
CA ALA A 279 -34.15 19.51 -0.98
C ALA A 279 -35.38 19.87 -1.82
N ALA A 280 -35.34 21.02 -2.46
CA ALA A 280 -36.49 21.51 -3.24
C ALA A 280 -36.68 20.71 -4.54
N ARG A 281 -35.62 20.07 -5.05
CA ARG A 281 -35.62 19.28 -6.28
C ARG A 281 -34.68 18.10 -6.17
N LYS A 282 -34.83 17.11 -7.06
CA LYS A 282 -34.01 15.89 -7.14
C LYS A 282 -32.51 16.20 -7.23
N GLU A 283 -32.13 17.19 -8.04
CA GLU A 283 -30.74 17.60 -8.28
C GLU A 283 -30.07 18.22 -7.02
N GLU A 284 -30.86 18.65 -6.06
CA GLU A 284 -30.38 19.26 -4.80
C GLU A 284 -30.21 18.23 -3.68
N VAL A 285 -30.61 16.97 -3.89
CA VAL A 285 -30.59 15.90 -2.86
C VAL A 285 -29.18 15.66 -2.35
N LEU A 286 -28.16 15.56 -3.23
CA LEU A 286 -26.78 15.35 -2.81
C LEU A 286 -26.24 16.52 -1.99
N LYS A 287 -26.58 17.76 -2.35
CA LYS A 287 -26.20 18.96 -1.59
C LYS A 287 -26.86 19.00 -0.22
N ALA A 288 -28.13 18.60 -0.14
CA ALA A 288 -28.84 18.52 1.14
C ALA A 288 -28.28 17.39 2.04
N LEU A 289 -27.96 16.23 1.46
CA LEU A 289 -27.31 15.12 2.17
C LEU A 289 -25.95 15.55 2.75
N ASP A 290 -25.15 16.26 1.97
CA ASP A 290 -23.87 16.82 2.37
C ASP A 290 -23.99 17.70 3.61
N GLN A 291 -24.91 18.68 3.58
CA GLN A 291 -25.18 19.54 4.74
C GLN A 291 -25.61 18.78 6.00
N ALA A 292 -26.39 17.69 5.84
CA ALA A 292 -26.79 16.84 6.95
C ALA A 292 -25.58 16.06 7.50
N ALA A 293 -24.74 15.52 6.63
CA ALA A 293 -23.55 14.74 6.98
C ALA A 293 -22.52 15.60 7.76
N THR A 294 -22.21 16.80 7.25
CA THR A 294 -21.31 17.77 7.90
C THR A 294 -21.78 18.12 9.33
N LYS A 295 -23.08 18.42 9.51
CA LYS A 295 -23.65 18.71 10.83
C LYS A 295 -23.63 17.51 11.75
N LEU A 296 -23.88 16.31 11.20
CA LEU A 296 -23.87 15.07 11.95
C LEU A 296 -22.46 14.75 12.45
N ARG A 297 -21.41 14.89 11.63
CA ARG A 297 -20.00 14.70 12.01
C ARG A 297 -19.65 15.51 13.25
N ALA A 298 -19.99 16.82 13.26
CA ALA A 298 -19.75 17.70 14.41
C ALA A 298 -20.49 17.26 15.68
N LYS A 299 -21.75 16.75 15.55
CA LYS A 299 -22.53 16.24 16.68
C LYS A 299 -21.99 14.93 17.22
N LEU A 300 -21.39 14.07 16.38
CA LEU A 300 -20.80 12.81 16.78
C LEU A 300 -19.47 12.97 17.53
N GLY A 301 -18.86 14.15 17.52
CA GLY A 301 -17.69 14.45 18.33
C GLY A 301 -16.47 14.93 17.56
N GLU A 302 -16.53 14.96 16.22
CA GLU A 302 -15.48 15.52 15.40
C GLU A 302 -15.27 17.00 15.66
N SER A 303 -14.02 17.46 15.68
CA SER A 303 -13.73 18.86 15.93
C SER A 303 -14.18 19.74 14.77
N ARG A 304 -14.57 20.99 15.06
CA ARG A 304 -14.96 21.93 14.01
C ARG A 304 -13.82 22.22 13.04
N THR A 305 -12.59 22.23 13.52
CA THR A 305 -11.40 22.43 12.69
C THR A 305 -11.23 21.26 11.73
N THR A 306 -11.30 20.03 12.22
CA THR A 306 -11.19 18.82 11.40
C THR A 306 -12.32 18.76 10.35
N VAL A 307 -13.57 19.09 10.76
CA VAL A 307 -14.68 19.13 9.80
C VAL A 307 -14.40 20.17 8.70
N GLN A 308 -13.90 21.35 9.03
CA GLN A 308 -13.61 22.39 8.03
C GLN A 308 -12.46 22.04 7.09
N GLU A 309 -11.47 21.32 7.60
CA GLU A 309 -10.28 20.91 6.84
C GLU A 309 -10.59 19.76 5.88
N PHE A 310 -11.41 18.78 6.35
CA PHE A 310 -11.72 17.54 5.62
C PHE A 310 -13.21 17.46 5.21
N ASP A 311 -13.74 18.50 4.61
CA ASP A 311 -15.17 18.61 4.21
C ASP A 311 -15.30 19.07 2.75
N THR A 312 -14.81 18.23 1.83
CA THR A 312 -15.08 18.45 0.41
C THR A 312 -16.55 18.11 0.12
N PRO A 313 -17.35 18.99 -0.47
CA PRO A 313 -18.75 18.70 -0.75
C PRO A 313 -18.95 17.41 -1.56
N ILE A 314 -19.92 16.58 -1.19
CA ILE A 314 -20.19 15.26 -1.84
C ILE A 314 -20.27 15.39 -3.37
N PHE A 315 -20.98 16.42 -3.85
CA PHE A 315 -21.19 16.63 -5.29
C PHE A 315 -19.92 17.13 -6.02
N GLU A 316 -18.92 17.61 -5.30
CA GLU A 316 -17.58 17.93 -5.81
C GLU A 316 -16.66 16.72 -5.70
N ALA A 317 -16.64 16.07 -4.53
CA ALA A 317 -15.83 14.89 -4.26
C ALA A 317 -16.23 13.68 -5.13
N THR A 318 -17.47 13.61 -5.58
CA THR A 318 -17.97 12.52 -6.43
C THR A 318 -18.44 13.08 -7.79
N THR A 319 -19.72 13.25 -7.93
CA THR A 319 -20.40 13.77 -9.13
C THR A 319 -21.69 14.50 -8.73
N PRO A 320 -22.09 15.57 -9.42
CA PRO A 320 -23.41 16.17 -9.25
C PRO A 320 -24.54 15.32 -9.85
N SER A 321 -24.23 14.30 -10.65
CA SER A 321 -25.21 13.43 -11.32
C SER A 321 -25.56 12.22 -10.45
N LEU A 322 -26.80 12.16 -9.96
CA LEU A 322 -27.31 11.00 -9.24
C LEU A 322 -27.26 9.70 -10.07
N GLU A 323 -27.50 9.81 -11.38
CA GLU A 323 -27.44 8.69 -12.31
C GLU A 323 -26.01 8.16 -12.49
N ALA A 324 -25.01 9.06 -12.55
CA ALA A 324 -23.60 8.68 -12.59
C ALA A 324 -23.16 8.01 -11.28
N LEU A 325 -23.57 8.57 -10.13
CA LEU A 325 -23.28 7.98 -8.81
C LEU A 325 -23.96 6.64 -8.64
N LYS A 326 -25.19 6.45 -9.15
CA LYS A 326 -25.87 5.16 -9.16
C LYS A 326 -25.12 4.13 -10.00
N ALA A 327 -24.66 4.50 -11.18
CA ALA A 327 -23.86 3.61 -12.02
C ALA A 327 -22.56 3.20 -11.30
N PHE A 328 -21.89 4.15 -10.66
CA PHE A 328 -20.69 3.90 -9.83
C PHE A 328 -20.98 2.92 -8.68
N SER A 329 -22.06 3.16 -7.90
CA SER A 329 -22.49 2.27 -6.81
C SER A 329 -22.79 0.85 -7.27
N LEU A 330 -23.37 0.68 -8.46
CA LEU A 330 -23.59 -0.64 -9.08
C LEU A 330 -22.26 -1.29 -9.48
N GLY A 331 -21.27 -0.51 -9.89
CA GLY A 331 -19.91 -0.98 -10.16
C GLY A 331 -19.24 -1.54 -8.91
N GLU A 332 -19.27 -0.78 -7.80
CA GLU A 332 -18.77 -1.24 -6.50
C GLU A 332 -19.44 -2.56 -6.05
N LYS A 333 -20.77 -2.62 -6.21
CA LYS A 333 -21.52 -3.83 -5.89
C LYS A 333 -21.16 -5.02 -6.78
N ALA A 334 -21.01 -4.80 -8.08
CA ALA A 334 -20.61 -5.85 -9.03
C ALA A 334 -19.20 -6.36 -8.73
N LEU A 335 -18.28 -5.46 -8.34
CA LEU A 335 -16.92 -5.82 -7.93
C LEU A 335 -16.91 -6.74 -6.70
N LEU A 336 -17.74 -6.43 -5.71
CA LEU A 336 -17.84 -7.21 -4.47
C LEU A 336 -18.61 -8.53 -4.63
N GLU A 337 -19.65 -8.58 -5.46
CA GLU A 337 -20.58 -9.70 -5.53
C GLU A 337 -20.37 -10.63 -6.71
N GLN A 338 -19.69 -10.17 -7.75
CA GLN A 338 -19.57 -10.92 -9.03
C GLN A 338 -18.11 -11.10 -9.44
N SER A 339 -17.51 -10.08 -10.05
CA SER A 339 -16.12 -10.11 -10.52
C SER A 339 -15.63 -8.72 -10.95
N ALA A 340 -14.31 -8.58 -11.06
CA ALA A 340 -13.67 -7.38 -11.62
C ALA A 340 -14.21 -7.04 -13.02
N VAL A 341 -14.37 -8.03 -13.89
CA VAL A 341 -14.88 -7.85 -15.27
C VAL A 341 -16.32 -7.36 -15.27
N ALA A 342 -17.16 -7.83 -14.36
CA ALA A 342 -18.56 -7.42 -14.25
C ALA A 342 -18.73 -5.95 -13.83
N ALA A 343 -17.75 -5.38 -13.11
CA ALA A 343 -17.79 -3.99 -12.64
C ALA A 343 -17.50 -2.97 -13.77
N ILE A 344 -16.69 -3.34 -14.75
CA ILE A 344 -16.20 -2.43 -15.82
C ILE A 344 -17.33 -1.65 -16.52
N PRO A 345 -18.42 -2.28 -17.03
CA PRO A 345 -19.47 -1.57 -17.74
C PRO A 345 -20.16 -0.50 -16.87
N PHE A 346 -20.25 -0.71 -15.58
CA PHE A 346 -20.87 0.23 -14.66
C PHE A 346 -19.99 1.45 -14.42
N TYR A 347 -18.67 1.28 -14.24
CA TYR A 347 -17.75 2.42 -14.14
C TYR A 347 -17.67 3.19 -15.45
N GLN A 348 -17.63 2.51 -16.59
CA GLN A 348 -17.70 3.15 -17.91
C GLN A 348 -19.00 3.95 -18.05
N ARG A 349 -20.13 3.39 -17.61
CA ARG A 349 -21.41 4.09 -17.64
C ARG A 349 -21.42 5.32 -16.73
N ALA A 350 -20.79 5.25 -15.55
CA ALA A 350 -20.64 6.41 -14.66
C ALA A 350 -19.83 7.53 -15.35
N ILE A 351 -18.75 7.18 -16.04
CA ILE A 351 -17.89 8.11 -16.80
C ILE A 351 -18.64 8.71 -18.00
N GLU A 352 -19.44 7.93 -18.72
CA GLU A 352 -20.29 8.44 -19.80
C GLU A 352 -21.30 9.47 -19.32
N LEU A 353 -21.89 9.25 -18.16
CA LEU A 353 -22.88 10.15 -17.55
C LEU A 353 -22.23 11.41 -16.96
N ASP A 354 -21.01 11.30 -16.43
CA ASP A 354 -20.21 12.43 -15.99
C ASP A 354 -18.73 12.22 -16.32
N PRO A 355 -18.21 12.80 -17.41
CA PRO A 355 -16.80 12.73 -17.79
C PRO A 355 -15.81 13.36 -16.81
N ASN A 356 -16.29 14.03 -15.77
CA ASN A 356 -15.45 14.62 -14.71
C ASN A 356 -15.46 13.80 -13.40
N PHE A 357 -16.03 12.61 -13.41
CA PHE A 357 -16.11 11.76 -12.22
C PHE A 357 -14.78 11.05 -11.96
N ALA A 358 -13.87 11.71 -11.23
CA ALA A 358 -12.51 11.25 -10.97
C ALA A 358 -12.46 9.88 -10.31
N LEU A 359 -13.31 9.60 -9.32
CA LEU A 359 -13.38 8.31 -8.64
C LEU A 359 -13.72 7.15 -9.59
N ALA A 360 -14.64 7.36 -10.54
CA ALA A 360 -14.99 6.32 -11.50
C ALA A 360 -13.80 5.95 -12.40
N TYR A 361 -12.99 6.95 -12.80
CA TYR A 361 -11.74 6.69 -13.50
C TYR A 361 -10.71 5.98 -12.62
N SER A 362 -10.59 6.37 -11.34
CA SER A 362 -9.66 5.75 -10.40
C SER A 362 -10.00 4.27 -10.17
N GLN A 363 -11.26 3.95 -9.91
CA GLN A 363 -11.71 2.58 -9.71
C GLN A 363 -11.57 1.73 -10.97
N LEU A 364 -11.91 2.28 -12.13
CA LEU A 364 -11.70 1.60 -13.41
C LEU A 364 -10.21 1.29 -13.64
N GLY A 365 -9.33 2.23 -13.29
CA GLY A 365 -7.89 2.04 -13.36
C GLY A 365 -7.38 0.95 -12.41
N THR A 366 -7.88 0.92 -11.18
CA THR A 366 -7.57 -0.12 -10.19
C THR A 366 -8.03 -1.50 -10.68
N VAL A 367 -9.23 -1.61 -11.25
CA VAL A 367 -9.73 -2.88 -11.80
C VAL A 367 -8.84 -3.38 -12.93
N TYR A 368 -8.45 -2.51 -13.86
CA TYR A 368 -7.56 -2.91 -14.95
C TYR A 368 -6.16 -3.28 -14.49
N GLY A 369 -5.55 -2.51 -13.56
CA GLY A 369 -4.18 -2.72 -13.13
C GLY A 369 -4.02 -3.85 -12.12
N ALA A 370 -4.74 -3.77 -11.01
CA ALA A 370 -4.55 -4.67 -9.88
C ALA A 370 -5.30 -6.01 -9.99
N LEU A 371 -6.35 -6.09 -10.81
CA LEU A 371 -7.20 -7.28 -10.87
C LEU A 371 -7.18 -8.01 -12.22
N LEU A 372 -6.85 -7.31 -13.31
CA LEU A 372 -6.90 -7.88 -14.67
C LEU A 372 -5.55 -7.84 -15.40
N VAL A 373 -4.52 -7.26 -14.79
CA VAL A 373 -3.17 -7.15 -15.37
C VAL A 373 -3.16 -6.50 -16.77
N GLU A 374 -3.94 -5.44 -16.93
CA GLU A 374 -4.00 -4.60 -18.15
C GLU A 374 -3.40 -3.20 -17.87
N PRO A 375 -2.07 -3.08 -17.60
CA PRO A 375 -1.44 -1.86 -17.11
C PRO A 375 -1.57 -0.67 -18.07
N GLY A 376 -1.69 -0.88 -19.38
CA GLY A 376 -1.92 0.19 -20.33
C GLY A 376 -3.29 0.85 -20.17
N LEU A 377 -4.35 0.06 -19.95
CA LEU A 377 -5.71 0.55 -19.68
C LEU A 377 -5.78 1.21 -18.29
N ALA A 378 -5.09 0.62 -17.31
CA ALA A 378 -4.94 1.21 -15.98
C ALA A 378 -4.32 2.60 -16.06
N ALA A 379 -3.15 2.73 -16.70
CA ALA A 379 -2.43 4.00 -16.84
C ALA A 379 -3.28 5.07 -17.56
N ALA A 380 -4.07 4.69 -18.57
CA ALA A 380 -4.97 5.61 -19.27
C ALA A 380 -6.06 6.16 -18.33
N SER A 381 -6.69 5.28 -17.55
CA SER A 381 -7.75 5.63 -16.60
C SER A 381 -7.20 6.48 -15.45
N ILE A 382 -6.10 6.05 -14.82
CA ILE A 382 -5.47 6.76 -13.70
C ILE A 382 -4.94 8.13 -14.13
N ARG A 383 -4.37 8.27 -15.33
CA ARG A 383 -3.97 9.59 -15.87
C ARG A 383 -5.15 10.56 -15.92
N LYS A 384 -6.33 10.06 -16.28
CA LYS A 384 -7.55 10.88 -16.32
C LYS A 384 -8.02 11.23 -14.91
N ALA A 385 -8.01 10.27 -13.98
CA ALA A 385 -8.30 10.54 -12.57
C ALA A 385 -7.37 11.61 -11.97
N TYR A 386 -6.06 11.51 -12.26
CA TYR A 386 -5.06 12.46 -11.79
C TYR A 386 -5.28 13.89 -12.33
N GLN A 387 -5.72 14.04 -13.59
CA GLN A 387 -6.10 15.33 -14.15
C GLN A 387 -7.28 15.98 -13.42
N LEU A 388 -8.11 15.18 -12.77
CA LEU A 388 -9.31 15.59 -12.06
C LEU A 388 -9.14 15.60 -10.52
N ARG A 389 -7.93 15.31 -10.00
CA ARG A 389 -7.66 15.07 -8.57
C ARG A 389 -8.00 16.25 -7.64
N ASP A 390 -8.04 17.46 -8.16
CA ASP A 390 -8.41 18.64 -7.37
C ASP A 390 -9.92 18.73 -7.09
N ARG A 391 -10.70 17.78 -7.62
CA ARG A 391 -12.16 17.67 -7.46
C ARG A 391 -12.59 16.60 -6.47
N VAL A 392 -11.67 15.92 -5.83
CA VAL A 392 -11.97 14.83 -4.90
C VAL A 392 -11.58 15.23 -3.47
N SER A 393 -11.97 14.41 -2.49
CA SER A 393 -11.48 14.58 -1.12
C SER A 393 -9.97 14.39 -1.03
N GLU A 394 -9.36 14.87 0.06
CA GLU A 394 -7.92 14.69 0.27
C GLU A 394 -7.52 13.22 0.32
N ARG A 395 -8.32 12.36 0.99
CA ARG A 395 -8.09 10.92 1.05
C ARG A 395 -8.05 10.28 -0.33
N GLU A 396 -9.00 10.64 -1.17
CA GLU A 396 -9.11 10.13 -2.54
C GLU A 396 -8.00 10.70 -3.42
N ARG A 397 -7.61 11.96 -3.21
CA ARG A 397 -6.48 12.57 -3.90
C ARG A 397 -5.19 11.81 -3.62
N PHE A 398 -4.90 11.44 -2.38
CA PHE A 398 -3.75 10.60 -2.05
C PHE A 398 -3.79 9.26 -2.80
N SER A 399 -4.95 8.60 -2.85
CA SER A 399 -5.09 7.33 -3.58
C SER A 399 -4.85 7.50 -5.08
N ILE A 400 -5.40 8.54 -5.68
CA ILE A 400 -5.20 8.86 -7.11
C ILE A 400 -3.73 9.21 -7.40
N GLU A 401 -3.09 10.00 -6.55
CA GLU A 401 -1.68 10.38 -6.70
C GLU A 401 -0.76 9.17 -6.52
N SER A 402 -1.02 8.32 -5.54
CA SER A 402 -0.33 7.05 -5.33
C SER A 402 -0.40 6.18 -6.59
N ASN A 403 -1.60 5.89 -7.07
CA ASN A 403 -1.81 5.09 -8.29
C ASN A 403 -1.17 5.73 -9.54
N TYR A 404 -1.13 7.08 -9.62
CA TYR A 404 -0.49 7.78 -10.73
C TYR A 404 1.03 7.59 -10.72
N TYR A 405 1.67 7.69 -9.54
CA TYR A 405 3.10 7.46 -9.44
C TYR A 405 3.49 6.01 -9.71
N ASP A 406 2.60 5.06 -9.46
CA ASP A 406 2.79 3.65 -9.82
C ASP A 406 2.56 3.40 -11.31
N SER A 407 1.32 3.53 -11.74
CA SER A 407 0.87 3.02 -13.05
C SER A 407 1.26 3.93 -14.23
N VAL A 408 1.47 5.24 -14.00
CA VAL A 408 1.69 6.21 -15.07
C VAL A 408 3.15 6.66 -15.17
N THR A 409 3.76 7.10 -14.08
CA THR A 409 5.15 7.60 -14.11
C THR A 409 6.17 6.57 -13.66
N GLY A 410 5.80 5.65 -12.75
CA GLY A 410 6.68 4.64 -12.17
C GLY A 410 7.69 5.22 -11.17
N GLU A 411 7.37 6.36 -10.55
CA GLU A 411 8.19 7.00 -9.49
C GLU A 411 7.94 6.32 -8.14
N THR A 412 8.48 5.12 -7.93
CA THR A 412 8.17 4.27 -6.76
C THR A 412 8.41 4.97 -5.43
N GLU A 413 9.54 5.64 -5.26
CA GLU A 413 9.91 6.33 -4.01
C GLU A 413 8.96 7.51 -3.72
N LYS A 414 8.47 8.18 -4.76
CA LYS A 414 7.50 9.27 -4.60
C LYS A 414 6.12 8.74 -4.23
N GLY A 415 5.75 7.59 -4.79
CA GLY A 415 4.55 6.87 -4.37
C GLY A 415 4.60 6.49 -2.90
N ILE A 416 5.74 5.96 -2.39
CA ILE A 416 5.93 5.66 -0.96
C ILE A 416 5.70 6.90 -0.10
N GLN A 417 6.27 8.07 -0.47
CA GLN A 417 6.07 9.31 0.29
C GLN A 417 4.60 9.72 0.40
N ILE A 418 3.84 9.56 -0.68
CA ILE A 418 2.39 9.85 -0.68
C ILE A 418 1.64 8.86 0.20
N ASP A 419 1.96 7.56 0.12
CA ASP A 419 1.28 6.53 0.90
C ASP A 419 1.64 6.61 2.39
N GLU A 420 2.88 6.95 2.75
CA GLU A 420 3.28 7.25 4.14
C GLU A 420 2.50 8.45 4.70
N LEU A 421 2.36 9.53 3.92
CA LEU A 421 1.57 10.69 4.33
C LEU A 421 0.08 10.34 4.48
N ARG A 422 -0.45 9.53 3.57
CA ARG A 422 -1.83 9.00 3.64
C ARG A 422 -2.04 8.15 4.89
N ALA A 423 -1.12 7.22 5.21
CA ALA A 423 -1.19 6.39 6.40
C ALA A 423 -1.07 7.22 7.70
N GLN A 424 -0.27 8.28 7.71
CA GLN A 424 -0.17 9.21 8.85
C GLN A 424 -1.46 10.02 9.06
N THR A 425 -2.06 10.51 7.97
CA THR A 425 -3.30 11.31 8.02
C THR A 425 -4.52 10.44 8.35
N TYR A 426 -4.57 9.24 7.78
CA TYR A 426 -5.65 8.26 7.92
C TYR A 426 -5.12 6.92 8.46
N PRO A 427 -4.78 6.83 9.76
CA PRO A 427 -4.11 5.65 10.33
C PRO A 427 -4.91 4.33 10.27
N ARG A 428 -6.17 4.38 9.83
CA ARG A 428 -7.05 3.22 9.65
C ARG A 428 -7.38 2.93 8.19
N ASP A 429 -6.67 3.57 7.29
CA ASP A 429 -6.83 3.32 5.86
C ASP A 429 -5.99 2.11 5.44
N GLY A 430 -6.61 0.91 5.46
CA GLY A 430 -5.95 -0.32 5.02
C GLY A 430 -5.41 -0.23 3.59
N GLY A 431 -6.03 0.57 2.72
CA GLY A 431 -5.53 0.81 1.36
C GLY A 431 -4.18 1.55 1.31
N ALA A 432 -3.89 2.42 2.29
CA ALA A 432 -2.58 3.06 2.38
C ALA A 432 -1.49 2.03 2.72
N HIS A 433 -1.76 1.15 3.69
CA HIS A 433 -0.85 0.07 4.09
C HIS A 433 -0.66 -0.96 2.97
N ASN A 434 -1.73 -1.33 2.26
CA ASN A 434 -1.63 -2.19 1.07
C ASN A 434 -0.73 -1.58 -0.01
N SER A 435 -0.90 -0.28 -0.32
CA SER A 435 -0.05 0.41 -1.28
C SER A 435 1.41 0.45 -0.85
N LEU A 436 1.69 0.68 0.45
CA LEU A 436 3.04 0.64 1.01
C LEU A 436 3.65 -0.76 0.91
N ALA A 437 2.89 -1.82 1.25
CA ALA A 437 3.33 -3.20 1.13
C ALA A 437 3.81 -3.49 -0.29
N TYR A 438 2.96 -3.26 -1.27
CA TYR A 438 3.27 -3.46 -2.69
C TYR A 438 4.52 -2.68 -3.15
N ARG A 439 4.69 -1.42 -2.72
CA ARG A 439 5.86 -0.62 -3.11
C ARG A 439 7.15 -1.06 -2.44
N TYR A 440 7.10 -1.47 -1.16
CA TYR A 440 8.27 -2.03 -0.48
C TYR A 440 8.65 -3.38 -1.10
N GLU A 441 7.69 -4.19 -1.51
CA GLU A 441 7.92 -5.40 -2.29
C GLU A 441 8.60 -5.07 -3.63
N GLN A 442 8.08 -4.12 -4.41
CA GLN A 442 8.71 -3.66 -5.65
C GLN A 442 10.19 -3.29 -5.45
N LEU A 443 10.57 -2.72 -4.30
CA LEU A 443 11.95 -2.38 -3.96
C LEU A 443 12.75 -3.56 -3.35
N GLY A 444 12.17 -4.75 -3.21
CA GLY A 444 12.79 -5.91 -2.57
C GLY A 444 12.95 -5.78 -1.06
N GLN A 445 12.15 -4.91 -0.41
CA GLN A 445 12.16 -4.69 1.04
C GLN A 445 11.07 -5.55 1.72
N TYR A 446 11.14 -6.86 1.51
CA TYR A 446 10.08 -7.83 1.85
C TYR A 446 9.68 -7.86 3.32
N GLU A 447 10.59 -7.62 4.29
CA GLU A 447 10.21 -7.54 5.71
C GLU A 447 9.31 -6.33 6.01
N LYS A 448 9.58 -5.19 5.36
CA LYS A 448 8.72 -4.02 5.50
C LYS A 448 7.39 -4.23 4.79
N ALA A 449 7.43 -4.81 3.59
CA ALA A 449 6.24 -5.15 2.83
C ALA A 449 5.32 -6.07 3.64
N ALA A 450 5.82 -7.16 4.20
CA ALA A 450 5.06 -8.08 5.05
C ALA A 450 4.47 -7.41 6.30
N ALA A 451 5.18 -6.45 6.90
CA ALA A 451 4.66 -5.69 8.04
C ALA A 451 3.46 -4.81 7.65
N GLU A 452 3.56 -4.11 6.53
CA GLU A 452 2.48 -3.27 6.00
C GLU A 452 1.29 -4.10 5.50
N ALA A 453 1.52 -5.21 4.80
CA ALA A 453 0.48 -6.15 4.37
C ALA A 453 -0.27 -6.74 5.58
N SER A 454 0.44 -7.12 6.64
CA SER A 454 -0.17 -7.60 7.90
C SER A 454 -1.04 -6.53 8.54
N GLU A 455 -0.63 -5.26 8.52
CA GLU A 455 -1.44 -4.15 9.04
C GLU A 455 -2.66 -3.89 8.16
N ALA A 456 -2.53 -3.96 6.83
CA ALA A 456 -3.65 -3.87 5.90
C ALA A 456 -4.71 -4.95 6.20
N ILE A 457 -4.30 -6.22 6.36
CA ILE A 457 -5.18 -7.34 6.75
C ILE A 457 -5.84 -7.08 8.11
N ARG A 458 -5.10 -6.59 9.10
CA ARG A 458 -5.64 -6.27 10.43
C ARG A 458 -6.75 -5.21 10.34
N LEU A 459 -6.55 -4.19 9.53
CA LEU A 459 -7.52 -3.12 9.33
C LEU A 459 -8.68 -3.55 8.45
N PHE A 460 -8.42 -4.33 7.41
CA PHE A 460 -9.38 -4.71 6.39
C PHE A 460 -9.28 -6.21 6.01
N PRO A 461 -9.68 -7.13 6.91
CA PRO A 461 -9.46 -8.58 6.74
C PRO A 461 -10.29 -9.23 5.62
N GLY A 462 -11.03 -8.47 4.83
CA GLY A 462 -11.83 -8.94 3.70
C GLY A 462 -11.20 -8.71 2.32
N ALA A 463 -10.00 -8.13 2.23
CA ALA A 463 -9.34 -7.85 0.96
C ALA A 463 -8.41 -9.01 0.58
N ALA A 464 -8.81 -9.84 -0.39
CA ALA A 464 -8.02 -11.00 -0.84
C ALA A 464 -6.61 -10.61 -1.32
N VAL A 465 -6.46 -9.42 -1.92
CA VAL A 465 -5.17 -8.92 -2.42
C VAL A 465 -4.14 -8.71 -1.30
N ASP A 466 -4.57 -8.31 -0.10
CA ASP A 466 -3.66 -8.09 1.03
C ASP A 466 -3.04 -9.42 1.49
N TYR A 467 -3.81 -10.52 1.42
CA TYR A 467 -3.31 -11.86 1.73
C TYR A 467 -2.34 -12.36 0.66
N SER A 468 -2.59 -12.08 -0.62
CA SER A 468 -1.68 -12.41 -1.72
C SER A 468 -0.35 -11.70 -1.53
N ASN A 469 -0.34 -10.37 -1.38
CA ASN A 469 0.88 -9.60 -1.13
C ASN A 469 1.67 -10.16 0.07
N LEU A 470 1.00 -10.50 1.18
CA LEU A 470 1.66 -11.09 2.34
C LEU A 470 2.24 -12.48 2.06
N MET A 471 1.57 -13.29 1.22
CA MET A 471 2.08 -14.60 0.81
C MET A 471 3.31 -14.47 -0.09
N GLU A 472 3.31 -13.52 -1.03
CA GLU A 472 4.45 -13.21 -1.90
C GLU A 472 5.66 -12.76 -1.06
N ASP A 473 5.45 -11.84 -0.11
CA ASP A 473 6.49 -11.38 0.81
C ASP A 473 7.10 -12.53 1.64
N TYR A 474 6.25 -13.37 2.26
CA TYR A 474 6.74 -14.51 3.03
C TYR A 474 7.43 -15.54 2.15
N THR A 475 6.98 -15.74 0.92
CA THR A 475 7.62 -16.63 -0.05
C THR A 475 9.00 -16.12 -0.43
N ALA A 476 9.14 -14.83 -0.75
CA ALA A 476 10.41 -14.18 -1.05
C ALA A 476 11.41 -14.30 0.12
N LEU A 477 10.92 -14.24 1.35
CA LEU A 477 11.70 -14.43 2.58
C LEU A 477 11.98 -15.93 2.91
N ASN A 478 11.54 -16.88 2.07
CA ASN A 478 11.58 -18.34 2.33
C ASN A 478 10.80 -18.78 3.59
N ARG A 479 9.82 -17.99 4.04
CA ARG A 479 8.95 -18.27 5.19
C ARG A 479 7.67 -19.00 4.74
N LEU A 480 7.85 -20.16 4.08
CA LEU A 480 6.77 -20.87 3.38
C LEU A 480 5.65 -21.38 4.30
N ASP A 481 5.94 -21.65 5.59
CA ASP A 481 4.91 -22.08 6.54
C ASP A 481 3.95 -20.93 6.87
N GLU A 482 4.46 -19.71 7.00
CA GLU A 482 3.69 -18.50 7.26
C GLU A 482 2.88 -18.11 6.02
N ALA A 483 3.47 -18.19 4.82
CA ALA A 483 2.75 -18.00 3.57
C ALA A 483 1.57 -18.99 3.43
N THR A 484 1.79 -20.28 3.72
CA THR A 484 0.73 -21.30 3.70
C THR A 484 -0.35 -21.05 4.76
N ALA A 485 0.02 -20.54 5.94
CA ALA A 485 -0.95 -20.18 6.97
C ALA A 485 -1.82 -19.00 6.54
N THR A 486 -1.23 -17.99 5.88
CA THR A 486 -1.93 -16.84 5.30
C THR A 486 -2.95 -17.29 4.25
N TYR A 487 -2.56 -18.19 3.32
CA TYR A 487 -3.49 -18.79 2.36
C TYR A 487 -4.69 -19.45 3.05
N ARG A 488 -4.42 -20.31 4.05
CA ARG A 488 -5.49 -21.01 4.78
C ARG A 488 -6.44 -20.05 5.48
N GLU A 489 -5.93 -18.94 6.02
CA GLU A 489 -6.77 -17.91 6.62
C GLU A 489 -7.66 -17.25 5.57
N ALA A 490 -7.12 -16.85 4.41
CA ALA A 490 -7.89 -16.28 3.31
C ALA A 490 -9.02 -17.21 2.86
N ILE A 491 -8.72 -18.50 2.61
CA ILE A 491 -9.72 -19.48 2.17
C ILE A 491 -10.77 -19.77 3.27
N ALA A 492 -10.38 -19.81 4.55
CA ALA A 492 -11.32 -19.95 5.65
C ALA A 492 -12.31 -18.76 5.73
N ARG A 493 -11.90 -17.58 5.29
CA ARG A 493 -12.74 -16.38 5.14
C ARG A 493 -13.53 -16.36 3.83
N LYS A 494 -13.39 -17.38 2.98
CA LYS A 494 -14.01 -17.48 1.63
C LYS A 494 -13.54 -16.37 0.68
N LEU A 495 -12.32 -15.91 0.86
CA LEU A 495 -11.70 -14.98 -0.05
C LEU A 495 -11.10 -15.78 -1.22
N GLU A 496 -11.49 -15.42 -2.43
CA GLU A 496 -10.97 -16.01 -3.65
C GLU A 496 -10.43 -14.92 -4.57
N ASN A 497 -9.23 -15.13 -5.07
CA ASN A 497 -8.53 -14.25 -6.00
C ASN A 497 -7.56 -15.13 -6.81
N PRO A 498 -7.41 -14.96 -8.13
CA PRO A 498 -6.46 -15.70 -8.94
C PRO A 498 -5.03 -15.72 -8.38
N PHE A 499 -4.57 -14.60 -7.84
CA PHE A 499 -3.23 -14.47 -7.27
C PHE A 499 -3.02 -15.34 -6.02
N LEU A 500 -4.00 -15.45 -5.11
CA LEU A 500 -3.92 -16.38 -3.96
C LEU A 500 -3.66 -17.83 -4.39
N HIS A 501 -4.22 -18.24 -5.52
CA HIS A 501 -4.06 -19.59 -6.05
C HIS A 501 -2.73 -19.75 -6.78
N ASP A 502 -2.25 -18.71 -7.46
CA ASP A 502 -0.93 -18.66 -8.07
C ASP A 502 0.18 -18.70 -7.00
N ASP A 503 0.07 -17.88 -5.96
CA ASP A 503 0.99 -17.89 -4.82
C ASP A 503 1.04 -19.26 -4.14
N MET A 504 -0.12 -19.89 -3.94
CA MET A 504 -0.15 -21.24 -3.36
C MET A 504 0.46 -22.29 -4.31
N TYR A 505 0.29 -22.13 -5.62
CA TYR A 505 0.98 -22.94 -6.62
C TYR A 505 2.50 -22.76 -6.53
N ALA A 506 2.98 -21.52 -6.39
CA ALA A 506 4.39 -21.17 -6.22
C ALA A 506 4.99 -21.81 -4.95
N ILE A 507 4.28 -21.69 -3.82
CA ILE A 507 4.67 -22.33 -2.55
C ILE A 507 4.72 -23.86 -2.67
N ALA A 508 3.72 -24.46 -3.32
CA ALA A 508 3.66 -25.90 -3.56
C ALA A 508 4.81 -26.39 -4.46
N PHE A 509 5.16 -25.61 -5.50
CA PHE A 509 6.31 -25.86 -6.36
C PHE A 509 7.62 -25.88 -5.55
N LEU A 510 7.85 -24.88 -4.70
CA LEU A 510 9.06 -24.82 -3.85
C LEU A 510 9.16 -26.00 -2.86
N ARG A 511 8.03 -26.56 -2.45
CA ARG A 511 7.95 -27.74 -1.56
C ARG A 511 7.97 -29.07 -2.31
N GLY A 512 7.82 -29.06 -3.63
CA GLY A 512 7.66 -30.28 -4.43
C GLY A 512 6.31 -30.98 -4.21
N ASP A 513 5.28 -30.24 -3.77
CA ASP A 513 3.92 -30.74 -3.54
C ASP A 513 3.09 -30.72 -4.83
N ASN A 514 3.26 -31.74 -5.65
CA ASN A 514 2.57 -31.84 -6.94
C ASN A 514 1.03 -31.97 -6.81
N GLU A 515 0.53 -32.48 -5.67
CA GLU A 515 -0.91 -32.59 -5.45
C GLU A 515 -1.53 -31.22 -5.19
N GLU A 516 -0.83 -30.40 -4.42
CA GLU A 516 -1.27 -29.03 -4.19
C GLU A 516 -1.20 -28.20 -5.46
N MET A 517 -0.10 -28.25 -6.21
CA MET A 517 0.01 -27.60 -7.51
C MET A 517 -1.19 -27.96 -8.40
N LYS A 518 -1.53 -29.26 -8.49
CA LYS A 518 -2.67 -29.72 -9.27
C LYS A 518 -4.01 -29.15 -8.78
N ARG A 519 -4.21 -29.05 -7.47
CA ARG A 519 -5.45 -28.44 -6.90
C ARG A 519 -5.63 -27.01 -7.35
N GLN A 520 -4.55 -26.22 -7.37
CA GLN A 520 -4.60 -24.83 -7.79
C GLN A 520 -4.92 -24.71 -9.29
N ILE A 521 -4.31 -25.55 -10.11
CA ILE A 521 -4.61 -25.62 -11.54
C ILE A 521 -6.08 -25.98 -11.79
N ASP A 522 -6.56 -27.06 -11.15
CA ASP A 522 -7.94 -27.53 -11.32
C ASP A 522 -8.95 -26.44 -10.90
N TRP A 523 -8.62 -25.61 -9.90
CA TRP A 523 -9.46 -24.48 -9.50
C TRP A 523 -9.58 -23.43 -10.60
N ALA A 524 -8.53 -23.16 -11.38
CA ALA A 524 -8.49 -22.08 -12.37
C ALA A 524 -9.19 -22.45 -13.69
N ILE A 525 -9.38 -23.73 -13.99
CA ILE A 525 -9.92 -24.21 -15.28
C ILE A 525 -11.25 -23.51 -15.62
N GLY A 526 -11.29 -22.85 -16.79
CA GLY A 526 -12.46 -22.15 -17.32
C GLY A 526 -12.80 -20.83 -16.61
N LYS A 527 -11.98 -20.39 -15.67
CA LYS A 527 -12.16 -19.09 -15.00
C LYS A 527 -11.37 -18.01 -15.74
N ARG A 528 -12.07 -17.06 -16.34
CA ARG A 528 -11.48 -15.92 -17.03
C ARG A 528 -10.61 -15.08 -16.09
N GLY A 529 -9.36 -14.79 -16.51
CA GLY A 529 -8.38 -14.03 -15.71
C GLY A 529 -7.76 -14.83 -14.56
N ALA A 530 -7.91 -16.16 -14.56
CA ALA A 530 -7.24 -17.07 -13.64
C ALA A 530 -6.58 -18.22 -14.40
N GLU A 531 -7.25 -18.78 -15.40
CA GLU A 531 -6.73 -19.93 -16.15
C GLU A 531 -5.44 -19.58 -16.89
N ASP A 532 -5.37 -18.40 -17.49
CA ASP A 532 -4.18 -17.93 -18.21
C ASP A 532 -2.98 -17.71 -17.27
N ILE A 533 -3.20 -17.21 -16.05
CA ILE A 533 -2.17 -17.04 -15.02
C ILE A 533 -1.59 -18.41 -14.66
N LEU A 534 -2.42 -19.36 -14.24
CA LEU A 534 -1.97 -20.69 -13.81
C LEU A 534 -1.37 -21.52 -14.97
N LEU A 535 -1.81 -21.32 -16.21
CA LEU A 535 -1.19 -21.88 -17.40
C LEU A 535 0.22 -21.34 -17.63
N SER A 536 0.43 -20.03 -17.43
CA SER A 536 1.74 -19.40 -17.52
C SER A 536 2.68 -19.91 -16.44
N ALA A 537 2.24 -19.98 -15.17
CA ALA A 537 3.01 -20.55 -14.07
C ALA A 537 3.41 -22.02 -14.33
N GLN A 538 2.49 -22.84 -14.85
CA GLN A 538 2.80 -24.20 -15.27
C GLN A 538 3.84 -24.23 -16.39
N SER A 539 3.73 -23.33 -17.37
CA SER A 539 4.68 -23.22 -18.47
C SER A 539 6.10 -22.96 -17.95
N ASP A 540 6.23 -22.05 -16.99
CA ASP A 540 7.54 -21.74 -16.38
C ASP A 540 8.07 -22.91 -15.54
N SER A 541 7.19 -23.62 -14.81
CA SER A 541 7.58 -24.84 -14.10
C SER A 541 8.10 -25.95 -15.05
N GLU A 542 7.45 -26.14 -16.21
CA GLU A 542 7.94 -27.11 -17.21
C GLU A 542 9.28 -26.66 -17.81
N ALA A 543 9.47 -25.37 -18.04
CA ALA A 543 10.73 -24.83 -18.54
C ALA A 543 11.85 -24.89 -17.50
N TYR A 544 11.54 -24.70 -16.20
CA TYR A 544 12.48 -24.92 -15.10
C TYR A 544 13.09 -26.32 -15.13
N TYR A 545 12.30 -27.33 -15.46
CA TYR A 545 12.77 -28.72 -15.66
C TYR A 545 13.31 -29.00 -17.06
N GLY A 546 13.43 -28.01 -17.93
CA GLY A 546 13.93 -28.18 -19.29
C GLY A 546 12.95 -28.86 -20.25
N ARG A 547 11.66 -28.98 -19.95
CA ARG A 547 10.63 -29.61 -20.80
C ARG A 547 9.99 -28.55 -21.72
N LEU A 548 10.79 -28.00 -22.63
CA LEU A 548 10.40 -26.88 -23.49
C LEU A 548 9.21 -27.17 -24.40
N GLY A 549 9.07 -28.38 -24.91
CA GLY A 549 7.93 -28.78 -25.74
C GLY A 549 6.59 -28.59 -25.00
N ARG A 550 6.53 -29.02 -23.74
CA ARG A 550 5.37 -28.85 -22.89
C ARG A 550 5.17 -27.39 -22.47
N ALA A 551 6.25 -26.69 -22.14
CA ALA A 551 6.22 -25.27 -21.80
C ALA A 551 5.62 -24.41 -22.94
N ARG A 552 6.02 -24.66 -24.20
CA ARG A 552 5.49 -23.98 -25.38
C ARG A 552 4.00 -24.22 -25.57
N GLU A 553 3.54 -25.46 -25.32
CA GLU A 553 2.12 -25.79 -25.41
C GLU A 553 1.29 -25.01 -24.38
N LEU A 554 1.74 -25.00 -23.11
CA LEU A 554 1.08 -24.29 -22.03
C LEU A 554 1.09 -22.77 -22.25
N SER A 555 2.22 -22.19 -22.69
CA SER A 555 2.27 -20.76 -23.05
C SER A 555 1.27 -20.40 -24.13
N ARG A 556 1.11 -21.26 -25.15
CA ARG A 556 0.10 -21.02 -26.20
C ARG A 556 -1.32 -21.05 -25.60
N GLN A 557 -1.61 -22.00 -24.72
CA GLN A 557 -2.91 -22.08 -24.05
C GLN A 557 -3.16 -20.86 -23.16
N ALA A 558 -2.14 -20.35 -22.43
CA ALA A 558 -2.24 -19.13 -21.64
C ALA A 558 -2.58 -17.91 -22.53
N VAL A 559 -1.90 -17.75 -23.67
CA VAL A 559 -2.18 -16.69 -24.64
C VAL A 559 -3.59 -16.81 -25.20
N ASP A 560 -4.01 -18.02 -25.60
CA ASP A 560 -5.34 -18.28 -26.14
C ASP A 560 -6.44 -17.98 -25.09
N SER A 561 -6.24 -18.37 -23.82
CA SER A 561 -7.18 -18.10 -22.71
C SER A 561 -7.30 -16.60 -22.43
N ALA A 562 -6.18 -15.87 -22.37
CA ALA A 562 -6.17 -14.42 -22.18
C ALA A 562 -6.90 -13.68 -23.35
N LEU A 563 -6.66 -14.09 -24.61
CA LEU A 563 -7.35 -13.52 -25.78
C LEU A 563 -8.86 -13.80 -25.77
N GLN A 564 -9.29 -15.00 -25.37
CA GLN A 564 -10.71 -15.31 -25.17
C GLN A 564 -11.32 -14.43 -24.07
N GLY A 565 -10.52 -14.07 -23.08
CA GLY A 565 -10.86 -13.10 -22.05
C GLY A 565 -10.89 -11.65 -22.51
N ASP A 566 -10.52 -11.30 -23.76
CA ASP A 566 -10.27 -9.94 -24.23
C ASP A 566 -9.19 -9.18 -23.42
N LEU A 567 -8.23 -9.93 -22.84
CA LEU A 567 -7.07 -9.44 -22.09
C LEU A 567 -5.85 -9.40 -23.03
N LYS A 568 -5.78 -8.37 -23.87
CA LYS A 568 -4.80 -8.31 -24.97
C LYS A 568 -3.38 -8.05 -24.49
N GLU A 569 -3.23 -7.14 -23.52
CA GLU A 569 -1.91 -6.84 -22.97
C GLU A 569 -1.35 -8.05 -22.23
N THR A 570 -2.17 -8.70 -21.38
CA THR A 570 -1.84 -9.94 -20.71
C THR A 570 -1.42 -11.03 -21.70
N ALA A 571 -2.17 -11.23 -22.78
CA ALA A 571 -1.80 -12.19 -23.82
C ALA A 571 -0.44 -11.88 -24.46
N ALA A 572 -0.15 -10.61 -24.72
CA ALA A 572 1.15 -10.19 -25.24
C ALA A 572 2.29 -10.43 -24.22
N LEU A 573 2.04 -10.19 -22.93
CA LEU A 573 3.02 -10.45 -21.86
C LEU A 573 3.31 -11.95 -21.72
N TRP A 574 2.30 -12.84 -21.75
CA TRP A 574 2.53 -14.30 -21.74
C TRP A 574 3.32 -14.78 -22.95
N LEU A 575 3.04 -14.21 -24.12
CA LEU A 575 3.81 -14.54 -25.32
C LEU A 575 5.26 -14.05 -25.22
N LEU A 576 5.49 -12.89 -24.64
CA LEU A 576 6.84 -12.34 -24.47
C LEU A 576 7.62 -13.04 -23.35
N ASN A 577 6.95 -13.51 -22.29
CA ASN A 577 7.56 -14.38 -21.29
C ASN A 577 8.09 -15.67 -21.96
N SER A 578 7.25 -16.30 -22.80
CA SER A 578 7.71 -17.43 -23.63
C SER A 578 8.88 -17.06 -24.55
N ALA A 579 8.83 -15.89 -25.20
CA ALA A 579 9.90 -15.43 -26.08
C ALA A 579 11.23 -15.21 -25.35
N LEU A 580 11.19 -14.62 -24.15
CA LEU A 580 12.37 -14.40 -23.33
C LEU A 580 13.02 -15.73 -22.91
N ARG A 581 12.22 -16.70 -22.53
CA ARG A 581 12.65 -18.06 -22.23
C ARG A 581 13.31 -18.74 -23.45
N GLU A 582 12.73 -18.60 -24.64
CA GLU A 582 13.35 -19.09 -25.86
C GLU A 582 14.71 -18.45 -26.12
N ALA A 583 14.84 -17.14 -25.85
CA ALA A 583 16.13 -16.43 -25.99
C ALA A 583 17.19 -16.94 -25.02
N GLU A 584 16.82 -17.17 -23.75
CA GLU A 584 17.73 -17.70 -22.72
C GLU A 584 18.17 -19.15 -23.00
N PHE A 585 17.33 -19.93 -23.68
CA PHE A 585 17.64 -21.27 -24.11
C PHE A 585 18.28 -21.36 -25.51
N GLU A 586 18.72 -20.21 -26.04
CA GLU A 586 19.43 -20.09 -27.33
C GLU A 586 18.58 -20.41 -28.56
N SER A 587 17.24 -20.40 -28.43
CA SER A 587 16.28 -20.52 -29.55
C SER A 587 15.97 -19.15 -30.19
N TRP A 588 16.96 -18.40 -30.56
CA TRP A 588 16.88 -16.98 -30.90
C TRP A 588 15.92 -16.62 -32.04
N ASP A 589 15.79 -17.47 -33.06
CA ASP A 589 14.86 -17.24 -34.17
C ASP A 589 13.39 -17.33 -33.72
N GLN A 590 13.10 -18.31 -32.84
CA GLN A 590 11.78 -18.45 -32.25
C GLN A 590 11.46 -17.26 -31.33
N ALA A 591 12.42 -16.85 -30.51
CA ALA A 591 12.28 -15.67 -29.67
C ALA A 591 11.90 -14.41 -30.47
N ARG A 592 12.66 -14.09 -31.53
CA ARG A 592 12.39 -12.94 -32.40
C ARG A 592 11.02 -13.04 -33.08
N LYS A 593 10.59 -14.23 -33.49
CA LYS A 593 9.27 -14.45 -34.08
C LYS A 593 8.15 -14.16 -33.07
N GLN A 594 8.28 -14.65 -31.85
CA GLN A 594 7.31 -14.41 -30.77
C GLN A 594 7.27 -12.94 -30.34
N VAL A 595 8.42 -12.25 -30.30
CA VAL A 595 8.47 -10.79 -30.04
C VAL A 595 7.66 -10.02 -31.08
N ASN A 596 7.79 -10.35 -32.36
CA ASN A 596 7.01 -9.68 -33.40
C ASN A 596 5.50 -9.92 -33.24
N ALA A 597 5.11 -11.14 -32.87
CA ALA A 597 3.70 -11.48 -32.62
C ALA A 597 3.16 -10.76 -31.37
N GLY A 598 3.93 -10.71 -30.27
CA GLY A 598 3.54 -10.00 -29.05
C GLY A 598 3.32 -8.50 -29.28
N LEU A 599 4.29 -7.84 -29.95
CA LEU A 599 4.18 -6.41 -30.31
C LEU A 599 3.02 -6.11 -31.29
N ALA A 600 2.55 -7.10 -32.04
CA ALA A 600 1.37 -6.96 -32.88
C ALA A 600 0.04 -7.07 -32.10
N ILE A 601 0.03 -7.76 -30.94
CA ILE A 601 -1.14 -7.86 -30.07
C ILE A 601 -1.29 -6.57 -29.25
N ALA A 602 -0.21 -6.12 -28.57
CA ALA A 602 -0.16 -4.92 -27.78
C ALA A 602 1.24 -4.27 -27.85
N SER A 603 1.30 -2.94 -27.63
CA SER A 603 2.57 -2.20 -27.64
C SER A 603 2.58 -1.17 -26.52
N THR A 604 2.37 -1.64 -25.29
CA THR A 604 2.39 -0.84 -24.07
C THR A 604 3.79 -0.76 -23.49
N ARG A 605 3.99 0.00 -22.41
CA ARG A 605 5.26 0.13 -21.69
C ARG A 605 5.86 -1.24 -21.39
N ASP A 606 5.08 -2.11 -20.79
CA ASP A 606 5.54 -3.38 -20.23
C ASP A 606 5.84 -4.39 -21.34
N VAL A 607 4.98 -4.44 -22.36
CA VAL A 607 5.21 -5.23 -23.58
C VAL A 607 6.49 -4.80 -24.30
N GLN A 608 6.72 -3.49 -24.44
CA GLN A 608 7.93 -2.97 -25.07
C GLN A 608 9.19 -3.28 -24.26
N THR A 609 9.10 -3.23 -22.92
CA THR A 609 10.22 -3.54 -22.02
C THR A 609 10.67 -5.00 -22.20
N LEU A 610 9.73 -5.95 -22.16
CA LEU A 610 10.04 -7.36 -22.39
C LEU A 610 10.53 -7.65 -23.80
N ALA A 611 9.93 -7.01 -24.81
CA ALA A 611 10.37 -7.13 -26.17
C ALA A 611 11.82 -6.67 -26.35
N ALA A 612 12.18 -5.53 -25.76
CA ALA A 612 13.55 -5.00 -25.81
C ALA A 612 14.54 -5.93 -25.09
N LEU A 613 14.21 -6.46 -23.92
CA LEU A 613 15.03 -7.42 -23.19
C LEU A 613 15.25 -8.69 -24.00
N THR A 614 14.17 -9.27 -24.54
CA THR A 614 14.21 -10.49 -25.36
C THR A 614 15.08 -10.29 -26.62
N LEU A 615 14.88 -9.16 -27.32
CA LEU A 615 15.68 -8.84 -28.52
C LEU A 615 17.16 -8.66 -28.19
N ALA A 616 17.47 -7.99 -27.07
CA ALA A 616 18.86 -7.82 -26.63
C ALA A 616 19.50 -9.17 -26.28
N CYS A 617 18.82 -10.04 -25.57
CA CYS A 617 19.26 -11.39 -25.26
C CYS A 617 19.48 -12.22 -26.55
N ALA A 618 18.55 -12.13 -27.53
CA ALA A 618 18.63 -12.82 -28.81
C ALA A 618 19.59 -12.18 -29.82
N GLY A 619 20.36 -11.15 -29.44
CA GLY A 619 21.37 -10.51 -30.27
C GLY A 619 20.85 -9.50 -31.30
N ASP A 620 19.56 -9.17 -31.32
CA ASP A 620 18.99 -8.10 -32.16
C ASP A 620 19.13 -6.74 -31.44
N THR A 621 20.41 -6.35 -31.26
CA THR A 621 20.77 -5.17 -30.46
C THR A 621 20.27 -3.87 -31.06
N ALA A 622 20.11 -3.79 -32.38
CA ALA A 622 19.62 -2.59 -33.06
C ALA A 622 18.15 -2.29 -32.71
N ARG A 623 17.29 -3.30 -32.77
CA ARG A 623 15.89 -3.13 -32.41
C ARG A 623 15.69 -2.94 -30.91
N ALA A 624 16.41 -3.70 -30.10
CA ALA A 624 16.42 -3.52 -28.64
C ALA A 624 16.77 -2.07 -28.27
N GLN A 625 17.82 -1.51 -28.87
CA GLN A 625 18.25 -0.13 -28.61
C GLN A 625 17.22 0.91 -29.10
N ALA A 626 16.53 0.64 -30.22
CA ALA A 626 15.48 1.55 -30.72
C ALA A 626 14.30 1.62 -29.72
N ILE A 627 13.84 0.47 -29.23
CA ILE A 627 12.75 0.39 -28.23
C ILE A 627 13.22 1.02 -26.89
N SER A 628 14.44 0.72 -26.45
CA SER A 628 15.02 1.29 -25.21
C SER A 628 15.04 2.81 -25.22
N LYS A 629 15.44 3.45 -26.32
CA LYS A 629 15.41 4.92 -26.47
C LYS A 629 14.02 5.51 -26.40
N GLU A 630 13.04 4.80 -26.95
CA GLU A 630 11.66 5.25 -26.88
C GLU A 630 11.11 5.13 -25.44
N LEU A 631 11.40 4.03 -24.73
CA LEU A 631 11.05 3.84 -23.32
C LEU A 631 11.70 4.92 -22.43
N GLU A 632 12.99 5.19 -22.58
CA GLU A 632 13.70 6.25 -21.85
C GLU A 632 13.06 7.62 -22.06
N LYS A 633 12.70 7.94 -23.31
CA LYS A 633 12.05 9.20 -23.66
C LYS A 633 10.64 9.31 -23.11
N GLN A 634 9.85 8.23 -23.14
CA GLN A 634 8.45 8.24 -22.70
C GLN A 634 8.33 8.17 -21.17
N TYR A 635 9.26 7.48 -20.50
CA TYR A 635 9.23 7.20 -19.05
C TYR A 635 10.51 7.65 -18.34
N PRO A 636 10.91 8.94 -18.45
CA PRO A 636 12.20 9.43 -17.94
C PRO A 636 12.33 9.37 -16.42
N LEU A 637 11.21 9.24 -15.69
CA LEU A 637 11.17 9.22 -14.23
C LEU A 637 10.88 7.82 -13.66
N ASN A 638 10.67 6.82 -14.51
CA ASN A 638 10.31 5.49 -14.05
C ASN A 638 11.53 4.81 -13.40
N THR A 639 11.41 4.47 -12.12
CA THR A 639 12.47 3.87 -11.32
C THR A 639 13.01 2.60 -11.97
N PHE A 640 12.15 1.64 -12.29
CA PHE A 640 12.59 0.33 -12.80
C PHE A 640 13.01 0.35 -14.26
N ILE A 641 12.37 1.13 -15.12
CA ILE A 641 12.82 1.28 -16.51
C ILE A 641 14.26 1.80 -16.51
N ASN A 642 14.54 2.87 -15.78
CA ASN A 642 15.84 3.55 -15.86
C ASN A 642 16.94 2.85 -15.05
N HIS A 643 16.61 2.18 -13.95
CA HIS A 643 17.62 1.62 -13.04
C HIS A 643 17.67 0.08 -13.03
N TYR A 644 16.70 -0.62 -13.63
CA TYR A 644 16.68 -2.07 -13.70
C TYR A 644 16.72 -2.57 -15.14
N TRP A 645 15.72 -2.20 -15.98
CA TRP A 645 15.54 -2.77 -17.31
C TRP A 645 16.50 -2.21 -18.35
N LEU A 646 16.61 -0.88 -18.50
CA LEU A 646 17.52 -0.29 -19.52
C LEU A 646 18.98 -0.64 -19.27
N PRO A 647 19.53 -0.64 -18.04
CA PRO A 647 20.86 -1.14 -17.77
C PRO A 647 21.04 -2.60 -18.17
N THR A 648 20.07 -3.47 -17.89
CA THR A 648 20.11 -4.90 -18.21
C THR A 648 20.06 -5.15 -19.73
N ILE A 649 19.16 -4.47 -20.44
CA ILE A 649 19.04 -4.51 -21.91
C ILE A 649 20.33 -4.00 -22.57
N GLY A 650 20.86 -2.90 -22.03
CA GLY A 650 22.11 -2.32 -22.48
C GLY A 650 23.29 -3.29 -22.29
N ALA A 651 23.36 -3.96 -21.15
CA ALA A 651 24.42 -4.94 -20.83
C ALA A 651 24.37 -6.13 -21.79
N TYR A 652 23.21 -6.71 -22.09
CA TYR A 652 23.10 -7.75 -23.13
C TYR A 652 23.60 -7.26 -24.50
N SER A 653 23.25 -6.03 -24.87
CA SER A 653 23.71 -5.42 -26.12
C SER A 653 25.22 -5.26 -26.16
N GLU A 654 25.86 -4.88 -25.07
CA GLU A 654 27.31 -4.76 -24.96
C GLU A 654 28.00 -6.14 -24.93
N ILE A 655 27.43 -7.16 -24.35
CA ILE A 655 27.91 -8.56 -24.43
C ILE A 655 28.00 -8.98 -25.90
N HIS A 656 26.97 -8.77 -26.70
CA HIS A 656 26.94 -9.14 -28.12
C HIS A 656 27.93 -8.31 -28.97
N ARG A 657 28.30 -7.08 -28.54
CA ARG A 657 29.32 -6.24 -29.15
C ARG A 657 30.73 -6.62 -28.72
N GLY A 658 30.91 -7.55 -27.79
CA GLY A 658 32.23 -7.92 -27.26
C GLY A 658 32.82 -6.91 -26.25
N ASN A 659 31.95 -6.11 -25.57
CA ASN A 659 32.35 -5.06 -24.62
C ASN A 659 31.95 -5.39 -23.18
N PRO A 660 32.39 -6.51 -22.56
CA PRO A 660 31.93 -6.92 -21.24
C PRO A 660 32.26 -5.90 -20.14
N ALA A 661 33.36 -5.16 -20.23
CA ALA A 661 33.69 -4.12 -19.28
C ALA A 661 32.70 -2.93 -19.27
N GLN A 662 32.09 -2.62 -20.42
CA GLN A 662 31.03 -1.61 -20.51
C GLN A 662 29.70 -2.16 -19.97
N ALA A 663 29.43 -3.45 -20.17
CA ALA A 663 28.23 -4.10 -19.64
C ALA A 663 28.19 -4.05 -18.10
N ILE A 664 29.32 -4.28 -17.40
CA ILE A 664 29.39 -4.13 -15.93
C ILE A 664 29.03 -2.71 -15.48
N LYS A 665 29.61 -1.69 -16.15
CA LYS A 665 29.32 -0.28 -15.79
C LYS A 665 27.84 0.09 -15.93
N LEU A 666 27.16 -0.49 -16.90
CA LEU A 666 25.71 -0.29 -17.05
C LEU A 666 24.94 -0.93 -15.90
N LEU A 667 25.33 -2.15 -15.48
CA LEU A 667 24.70 -2.91 -14.42
C LEU A 667 24.95 -2.35 -13.01
N ASP A 668 25.94 -1.47 -12.82
CA ASP A 668 26.16 -0.81 -11.52
C ASP A 668 24.90 -0.04 -11.05
N ALA A 669 24.15 0.56 -11.99
CA ALA A 669 22.92 1.28 -11.70
C ALA A 669 21.80 0.38 -11.15
N SER A 670 21.80 -0.92 -11.45
CA SER A 670 20.78 -1.86 -11.00
C SER A 670 21.09 -2.55 -9.67
N THR A 671 22.30 -2.41 -9.14
CA THR A 671 22.72 -3.07 -7.89
C THR A 671 21.80 -2.80 -6.69
N PRO A 672 21.29 -1.56 -6.46
CA PRO A 672 20.36 -1.30 -5.36
C PRO A 672 19.02 -2.02 -5.51
N TYR A 673 18.69 -2.47 -6.73
CA TYR A 673 17.41 -3.10 -7.09
C TYR A 673 17.55 -4.59 -7.39
N ASP A 674 18.63 -5.25 -6.99
CA ASP A 674 18.87 -6.67 -7.31
C ASP A 674 17.75 -7.59 -6.83
N LEU A 675 17.18 -7.33 -5.66
CA LEU A 675 16.08 -8.11 -5.09
C LEU A 675 14.70 -7.52 -5.37
N ALA A 676 14.62 -6.50 -6.22
CA ALA A 676 13.37 -5.83 -6.56
C ALA A 676 12.41 -6.76 -7.30
N PHE A 677 11.11 -6.44 -7.17
CA PHE A 677 10.01 -7.06 -7.92
C PHE A 677 9.47 -6.03 -8.93
N PRO A 678 10.21 -5.76 -10.02
CA PRO A 678 9.89 -4.68 -10.94
C PRO A 678 8.75 -5.02 -11.89
N GLN A 679 7.97 -4.00 -12.28
CA GLN A 679 7.11 -4.11 -13.44
C GLN A 679 7.94 -4.22 -14.74
N PRO A 680 7.52 -4.95 -15.77
CA PRO A 680 6.30 -5.75 -15.83
C PRO A 680 6.35 -7.00 -14.95
N GLN A 681 5.28 -7.21 -14.20
CA GLN A 681 5.06 -8.50 -13.55
C GLN A 681 4.61 -9.50 -14.60
N PHE A 682 5.31 -10.60 -14.69
CA PHE A 682 4.88 -11.77 -15.47
C PHE A 682 5.33 -12.98 -14.66
N ALA A 683 4.62 -14.08 -14.82
CA ALA A 683 4.82 -15.26 -14.04
C ALA A 683 6.32 -15.54 -13.87
N GLU A 684 6.85 -15.09 -12.77
CA GLU A 684 8.13 -15.43 -12.13
C GLU A 684 9.41 -15.40 -12.99
N GLY A 685 9.35 -14.89 -14.24
CA GLY A 685 10.47 -14.90 -15.19
C GLY A 685 11.41 -13.70 -15.17
N GLY A 686 11.02 -12.57 -14.56
CA GLY A 686 11.74 -11.30 -14.69
C GLY A 686 12.66 -10.93 -13.54
N LEU A 687 12.70 -11.72 -12.50
CA LEU A 687 13.35 -11.37 -11.25
C LEU A 687 14.85 -11.71 -11.25
N LEU A 688 15.65 -10.89 -10.55
CA LEU A 688 17.11 -11.05 -10.45
C LEU A 688 17.85 -11.02 -11.82
N TYR A 689 17.23 -10.48 -12.88
CA TYR A 689 17.87 -10.40 -14.20
C TYR A 689 19.18 -9.63 -14.21
N PRO A 690 19.31 -8.46 -13.55
CA PRO A 690 20.61 -7.77 -13.49
C PRO A 690 21.71 -8.63 -12.88
N ALA A 691 21.42 -9.37 -11.81
CA ALA A 691 22.36 -10.27 -11.17
C ALA A 691 22.76 -11.43 -12.11
N TYR A 692 21.80 -12.03 -12.82
CA TYR A 692 22.08 -13.08 -13.81
C TYR A 692 23.01 -12.57 -14.92
N VAL A 693 22.69 -11.42 -15.51
CA VAL A 693 23.50 -10.85 -16.59
C VAL A 693 24.88 -10.43 -16.09
N ARG A 694 24.96 -9.87 -14.88
CA ARG A 694 26.24 -9.48 -14.24
C ARG A 694 27.14 -10.71 -14.02
N GLY A 695 26.57 -11.81 -13.52
CA GLY A 695 27.29 -13.07 -13.39
C GLY A 695 27.83 -13.60 -14.73
N ARG A 696 27.03 -13.53 -15.80
CA ARG A 696 27.47 -13.90 -17.18
C ARG A 696 28.59 -13.00 -17.67
N VAL A 697 28.53 -11.70 -17.41
CA VAL A 697 29.59 -10.75 -17.79
C VAL A 697 30.88 -11.05 -17.04
N TYR A 698 30.83 -11.36 -15.75
CA TYR A 698 31.99 -11.77 -14.97
C TYR A 698 32.66 -13.05 -15.52
N LEU A 699 31.88 -14.02 -16.00
CA LEU A 699 32.41 -15.18 -16.71
C LEU A 699 33.20 -14.77 -17.97
N LEU A 700 32.68 -13.84 -18.77
CA LEU A 700 33.35 -13.32 -19.96
C LEU A 700 34.66 -12.56 -19.63
N LEU A 701 34.73 -11.95 -18.45
CA LEU A 701 35.89 -11.25 -17.93
C LEU A 701 36.89 -12.17 -17.22
N ASN A 702 36.63 -13.50 -17.17
CA ASN A 702 37.38 -14.50 -16.41
C ASN A 702 37.47 -14.20 -14.90
N GLN A 703 36.41 -13.60 -14.34
CA GLN A 703 36.25 -13.28 -12.93
C GLN A 703 35.34 -14.30 -12.27
N GLY A 704 35.84 -15.52 -12.06
CA GLY A 704 35.07 -16.67 -11.62
C GLY A 704 34.49 -16.53 -10.21
N ARG A 705 35.15 -15.81 -9.29
CA ARG A 705 34.64 -15.61 -7.92
C ARG A 705 33.44 -14.67 -7.91
N GLU A 706 33.57 -13.52 -8.57
CA GLU A 706 32.52 -12.53 -8.72
C GLU A 706 31.30 -13.12 -9.44
N ALA A 707 31.53 -13.93 -10.49
CA ALA A 707 30.45 -14.64 -11.17
C ALA A 707 29.74 -15.63 -10.23
N ALA A 708 30.50 -16.40 -9.43
CA ALA A 708 29.93 -17.36 -8.49
C ALA A 708 29.08 -16.67 -7.41
N ASP A 709 29.48 -15.49 -6.95
CA ASP A 709 28.74 -14.73 -5.96
C ASP A 709 27.37 -14.25 -6.50
N GLU A 710 27.32 -13.80 -7.76
CA GLU A 710 26.06 -13.42 -8.40
C GLU A 710 25.11 -14.62 -8.58
N PHE A 711 25.61 -15.76 -9.06
CA PHE A 711 24.77 -16.95 -9.24
C PHE A 711 24.35 -17.59 -7.91
N ARG A 712 25.20 -17.54 -6.87
CA ARG A 712 24.82 -17.94 -5.51
C ARG A 712 23.67 -17.10 -4.95
N LYS A 713 23.68 -15.79 -5.22
CA LYS A 713 22.58 -14.90 -4.84
C LYS A 713 21.25 -15.43 -5.39
N MET A 714 21.23 -15.84 -6.67
CA MET A 714 20.02 -16.38 -7.31
C MET A 714 19.59 -17.73 -6.71
N VAL A 715 20.53 -18.63 -6.47
CA VAL A 715 20.25 -19.95 -5.86
C VAL A 715 19.75 -19.80 -4.42
N TYR A 716 20.30 -18.84 -3.68
CA TYR A 716 19.93 -18.60 -2.29
C TYR A 716 18.52 -17.97 -2.15
N HIS A 717 18.16 -17.06 -3.04
CA HIS A 717 16.84 -16.42 -3.05
C HIS A 717 15.80 -17.20 -3.88
N SER A 718 15.65 -18.49 -3.56
CA SER A 718 14.73 -19.39 -4.25
C SER A 718 13.27 -18.95 -4.13
N GLY A 719 12.89 -18.29 -3.04
CA GLY A 719 11.55 -17.74 -2.84
C GLY A 719 11.20 -16.54 -3.73
N ILE A 720 12.22 -15.83 -4.26
CA ILE A 720 12.03 -14.76 -5.23
C ILE A 720 11.92 -15.35 -6.65
N LEU A 721 12.73 -16.33 -6.99
CA LEU A 721 12.78 -16.91 -8.34
C LEU A 721 11.77 -18.04 -8.58
N VAL A 722 11.27 -18.63 -7.53
CA VAL A 722 10.31 -19.75 -7.48
C VAL A 722 10.56 -20.80 -8.58
N ASN A 723 9.74 -20.86 -9.63
CA ASN A 723 9.81 -21.76 -10.77
C ASN A 723 10.46 -21.13 -12.02
N SER A 724 11.09 -19.96 -11.86
CA SER A 724 11.77 -19.27 -12.97
C SER A 724 12.85 -20.16 -13.60
N PRO A 725 12.86 -20.31 -14.94
CA PRO A 725 13.90 -21.05 -15.65
C PRO A 725 15.31 -20.49 -15.40
N LEU A 726 15.45 -19.20 -15.08
CA LEU A 726 16.73 -18.58 -14.75
C LEU A 726 17.38 -19.22 -13.52
N ARG A 727 16.59 -19.69 -12.55
CA ARG A 727 17.12 -20.38 -11.37
C ARG A 727 17.83 -21.68 -11.75
N ALA A 728 17.26 -22.46 -12.67
CA ALA A 728 17.92 -23.66 -13.18
C ALA A 728 19.20 -23.31 -13.98
N LEU A 729 19.14 -22.25 -14.80
CA LEU A 729 20.31 -21.79 -15.53
C LEU A 729 21.39 -21.22 -14.61
N ALA A 730 21.04 -20.57 -13.51
CA ALA A 730 21.97 -20.05 -12.52
C ALA A 730 22.79 -21.17 -11.86
N GLU A 731 22.21 -22.34 -11.61
CA GLU A 731 22.93 -23.54 -11.12
C GLU A 731 24.01 -23.97 -12.11
N LEU A 732 23.69 -24.04 -13.41
CA LEU A 732 24.67 -24.37 -14.43
C LEU A 732 25.79 -23.32 -14.51
N GLN A 733 25.42 -22.03 -14.51
CA GLN A 733 26.39 -20.93 -14.57
C GLN A 733 27.27 -20.88 -13.31
N LEU A 734 26.72 -21.24 -12.15
CA LEU A 734 27.48 -21.40 -10.90
C LEU A 734 28.55 -22.48 -11.06
N GLY A 735 28.20 -23.61 -11.68
CA GLY A 735 29.17 -24.68 -12.00
C GLY A 735 30.33 -24.18 -12.84
N ARG A 736 30.06 -23.38 -13.89
CA ARG A 736 31.08 -22.73 -14.75
C ARG A 736 31.95 -21.73 -13.98
N ALA A 737 31.32 -20.90 -13.12
CA ALA A 737 32.01 -19.90 -12.31
C ALA A 737 32.95 -20.53 -11.27
N LEU A 738 32.49 -21.60 -10.61
CA LEU A 738 33.30 -22.36 -9.64
C LEU A 738 34.51 -23.04 -10.31
N LEU A 739 34.32 -23.62 -11.49
CA LEU A 739 35.44 -24.18 -12.27
C LEU A 739 36.48 -23.10 -12.57
N MET A 740 36.05 -21.95 -13.05
CA MET A 740 36.91 -20.81 -13.39
C MET A 740 37.66 -20.28 -12.16
N SER A 741 37.05 -20.34 -10.97
CA SER A 741 37.70 -19.91 -9.71
C SER A 741 38.61 -20.98 -9.10
N GLY A 742 38.68 -22.18 -9.70
CA GLY A 742 39.48 -23.29 -9.22
C GLY A 742 38.83 -24.24 -8.21
N ASP A 743 37.53 -24.02 -7.89
CA ASP A 743 36.75 -24.93 -7.04
C ASP A 743 36.14 -26.07 -7.89
N ILE A 744 36.98 -27.06 -8.19
CA ILE A 744 36.59 -28.22 -9.01
C ILE A 744 35.48 -29.04 -8.30
N SER A 745 35.54 -29.16 -6.98
CA SER A 745 34.57 -29.96 -6.20
C SER A 745 33.18 -29.32 -6.23
N GLY A 746 33.11 -28.03 -5.94
CA GLY A 746 31.89 -27.24 -6.03
C GLY A 746 31.30 -27.20 -7.44
N SER A 747 32.17 -27.02 -8.45
CA SER A 747 31.77 -27.08 -9.86
C SER A 747 31.12 -28.41 -10.23
N ARG A 748 31.77 -29.52 -9.90
CA ARG A 748 31.24 -30.87 -10.17
C ARG A 748 29.88 -31.07 -9.52
N LYS A 749 29.71 -30.61 -8.28
CA LYS A 749 28.42 -30.67 -7.58
C LYS A 749 27.36 -29.88 -8.29
N ALA A 750 27.61 -28.61 -8.64
CA ALA A 750 26.63 -27.75 -9.32
C ALA A 750 26.19 -28.33 -10.68
N TYR A 751 27.14 -28.85 -11.49
CA TYR A 751 26.78 -29.56 -12.74
C TYR A 751 25.92 -30.81 -12.46
N GLN A 752 26.22 -31.55 -11.43
CA GLN A 752 25.48 -32.78 -11.06
C GLN A 752 24.06 -32.41 -10.61
N ASP A 753 23.90 -31.36 -9.81
CA ASP A 753 22.60 -30.87 -9.34
C ASP A 753 21.77 -30.40 -10.56
N PHE A 754 22.34 -29.59 -11.47
CA PHE A 754 21.67 -29.18 -12.70
C PHE A 754 21.25 -30.35 -13.59
N LEU A 755 22.14 -31.31 -13.84
CA LEU A 755 21.85 -32.46 -14.70
C LEU A 755 20.85 -33.42 -14.06
N THR A 756 20.79 -33.49 -12.74
CA THR A 756 19.76 -34.23 -12.01
C THR A 756 18.41 -33.54 -12.13
N LEU A 757 18.38 -32.24 -12.02
CA LEU A 757 17.17 -31.44 -12.25
C LEU A 757 16.64 -31.60 -13.66
N TRP A 758 17.53 -31.58 -14.66
CA TRP A 758 17.20 -31.70 -16.09
C TRP A 758 17.28 -33.11 -16.63
N LYS A 759 17.10 -34.13 -15.78
CA LYS A 759 17.18 -35.57 -16.21
C LYS A 759 16.15 -35.94 -17.28
N ASP A 760 14.95 -35.30 -17.21
CA ASP A 760 13.82 -35.53 -18.09
C ASP A 760 13.63 -34.33 -19.08
N ALA A 761 14.64 -33.48 -19.24
CA ALA A 761 14.62 -32.35 -20.16
C ALA A 761 14.64 -32.79 -21.63
N ASP A 762 14.10 -31.95 -22.51
CA ASP A 762 14.14 -32.19 -23.96
C ASP A 762 15.60 -32.34 -24.44
N PRO A 763 15.95 -33.40 -25.14
CA PRO A 763 17.34 -33.74 -25.41
C PRO A 763 18.01 -32.84 -26.45
N ASP A 764 17.24 -32.07 -27.19
CA ASP A 764 17.71 -31.20 -28.26
C ASP A 764 18.11 -29.79 -27.80
N ILE A 765 17.85 -29.43 -26.54
CA ILE A 765 18.19 -28.11 -25.99
C ILE A 765 19.72 -27.88 -26.08
N PRO A 766 20.19 -26.79 -26.76
CA PRO A 766 21.62 -26.54 -26.95
C PRO A 766 22.41 -26.47 -25.66
N ILE A 767 21.92 -25.74 -24.66
CA ILE A 767 22.59 -25.52 -23.37
C ILE A 767 22.73 -26.83 -22.58
N LEU A 768 21.77 -27.79 -22.69
CA LEU A 768 21.88 -29.10 -22.05
C LEU A 768 23.01 -29.93 -22.66
N LYS A 769 23.15 -29.91 -24.02
CA LYS A 769 24.24 -30.60 -24.73
C LYS A 769 25.61 -30.04 -24.29
N GLN A 770 25.72 -28.73 -24.18
CA GLN A 770 26.93 -28.07 -23.70
C GLN A 770 27.25 -28.50 -22.25
N ALA A 771 26.27 -28.42 -21.35
CA ALA A 771 26.46 -28.82 -19.93
C ALA A 771 26.93 -30.26 -19.77
N LYS A 772 26.36 -31.22 -20.54
CA LYS A 772 26.81 -32.62 -20.54
C LYS A 772 28.24 -32.78 -21.03
N ALA A 773 28.61 -32.07 -22.11
CA ALA A 773 29.97 -32.08 -22.64
C ALA A 773 31.00 -31.47 -21.66
N GLU A 774 30.62 -30.37 -20.98
CA GLU A 774 31.42 -29.72 -19.96
C GLU A 774 31.62 -30.63 -18.73
N TYR A 775 30.54 -31.23 -18.23
CA TYR A 775 30.61 -32.16 -17.07
C TYR A 775 31.47 -33.38 -17.33
N THR A 776 31.41 -33.97 -18.55
CA THR A 776 32.26 -35.10 -18.93
C THR A 776 33.75 -34.78 -18.84
N LYS A 777 34.16 -33.53 -19.04
CA LYS A 777 35.58 -33.13 -18.89
C LYS A 777 36.01 -32.97 -17.43
N LEU A 778 35.05 -32.92 -16.48
CA LEU A 778 35.30 -32.78 -15.04
C LEU A 778 35.38 -34.13 -14.31
N GLN A 779 34.92 -35.21 -14.97
CA GLN A 779 35.05 -36.61 -14.48
C GLN A 779 36.46 -37.13 -14.68
#